data_9087d06411f380713a8b83dc737ad193
#
_entry.id   9087d06411f380713a8b83dc737ad193
#
_cell.length_a   1.000
_cell.length_b   1.000
_cell.length_c   1.000
_cell.angle_alpha   90.00
_cell.angle_beta   90.00
_cell.angle_gamma   90.00
#
_symmetry.space_group_name_H-M   'P 1'
#
loop_
_entity.id
_entity.type
_entity.pdbx_description
1 polymer ?
#
loop_
_entity_poly.entity_id
_entity_poly.type
_entity_poly.pdbx_seq_one_letter_code
_entity_poly.pdbx_strand_id
1 'polypeptide(L)'
;ALDDDSVIGVVIFCEGRTFIAGADISEFGSAPKEPHLPAVLSLLDESTKPIVAAVHGTALGGGLETTLCCNYRVAVSGAKFGLPEVHLGLLPGAGGTQRLPRLVGVEKALSMVTSGAPIGATEALETGLIDMIVGDDLRADAVAFALSKATLDTPHPRVRDNQEKLQSTAANPEVFSTVRKMIARKTRGFLAPEYNIRCVEAAVSQPFDEGIKTESMLFRELMAGPQSKAQQYFFFAERQASKVVGIDKNTADIPINTVGVIGGGLMGGGIAMNMANVGIPVTIVETTQAALDRGLGTIRKNYENTASKGRLSAEDVETRCGLITGALDLGALADCDLIIEAVFENMAVKKDIFTRLDGIAKSDAILASNTSALDLNEIANVTGRPESVIGLHFFSPANVMKLLEIVRGEKTADSVIKSCMAFAKRIKKVAALVGVCPGFVGNRILFMRQHQANLVALEGASVEHVDKVLFDFGFPMGAFQMADLAGLDLGWDKAASASATVRDRLCEAGRYGQKTSAGFYDYDERRRPAPSALVADLIKDHAATSGVDQRDISDEEILDRCVLPMINEGAKILEEGIAMRASDIDVVYVYGYGWPVYRGGPMHYANSLGLDKVLAKLRHYQALTGDDFWEPSPLLVSLADKGQRF
;
A
#
# COMPACT_ATOMS: atom_id res chain seq x y z
N ALA A 1 28.87 33.53 1.06
CA ALA A 1 29.98 32.61 1.32
C ALA A 1 30.82 32.32 0.04
N LEU A 2 30.17 32.05 -1.09
CA LEU A 2 30.90 31.70 -2.33
C LEU A 2 31.69 32.90 -2.87
N ASP A 3 31.16 34.10 -2.75
CA ASP A 3 31.81 35.37 -3.22
C ASP A 3 32.68 36.04 -2.15
N ASP A 4 32.84 35.45 -0.98
CA ASP A 4 33.63 35.99 0.14
C ASP A 4 35.00 35.34 0.17
N ASP A 5 36.05 36.10 -0.18
CA ASP A 5 37.43 35.61 -0.27
C ASP A 5 37.99 35.06 1.07
N SER A 6 37.42 35.45 2.20
CA SER A 6 37.79 34.90 3.51
C SER A 6 37.28 33.48 3.75
N VAL A 7 36.28 33.04 2.99
CA VAL A 7 35.73 31.69 3.06
C VAL A 7 36.48 30.75 2.14
N ILE A 8 37.14 29.76 2.70
CA ILE A 8 37.96 28.79 1.96
C ILE A 8 37.24 27.49 1.63
N GLY A 9 36.06 27.23 2.25
CA GLY A 9 35.24 26.06 2.00
C GLY A 9 33.87 26.22 2.66
N VAL A 10 32.88 25.42 2.23
CA VAL A 10 31.50 25.48 2.72
C VAL A 10 31.06 24.10 3.18
N VAL A 11 30.44 24.03 4.36
CA VAL A 11 29.77 22.82 4.86
C VAL A 11 28.27 23.08 4.89
N ILE A 12 27.50 22.24 4.19
CA ILE A 12 26.03 22.25 4.27
C ILE A 12 25.63 21.28 5.36
N PHE A 13 25.06 21.82 6.42
CA PHE A 13 24.62 21.08 7.61
C PHE A 13 23.17 21.46 7.96
N CYS A 14 22.37 20.52 8.44
CA CYS A 14 21.00 20.78 8.87
C CYS A 14 20.83 20.55 10.36
N GLU A 15 19.98 21.35 10.99
CA GLU A 15 19.57 21.17 12.38
C GLU A 15 18.41 20.14 12.48
N GLY A 16 18.20 19.58 13.68
CA GLY A 16 17.08 18.68 13.98
C GLY A 16 17.36 17.21 13.68
N ARG A 17 16.32 16.47 13.29
CA ARG A 17 16.40 14.99 13.20
C ARG A 17 16.86 14.45 11.84
N THR A 18 16.90 15.26 10.83
CA THR A 18 17.19 14.81 9.46
C THR A 18 17.86 15.91 8.67
N PHE A 19 18.59 15.54 7.64
CA PHE A 19 19.14 16.48 6.67
C PHE A 19 17.99 17.12 5.87
N ILE A 20 17.81 16.83 4.60
CA ILE A 20 16.71 17.36 3.77
C ILE A 20 15.91 16.16 3.27
N ALA A 21 14.62 16.09 3.68
CA ALA A 21 13.75 14.95 3.38
C ALA A 21 13.00 15.07 2.03
N GLY A 22 13.34 16.06 1.22
CA GLY A 22 12.73 16.33 -0.10
C GLY A 22 12.05 17.68 -0.18
N ALA A 23 11.42 17.94 -1.33
CA ALA A 23 10.58 19.12 -1.55
C ALA A 23 9.25 19.02 -0.79
N ASP A 24 8.63 20.16 -0.49
CA ASP A 24 7.26 20.19 0.04
C ASP A 24 6.27 19.85 -1.09
N ILE A 25 5.66 18.67 -0.98
CA ILE A 25 4.72 18.16 -1.99
C ILE A 25 3.48 19.05 -2.09
N SER A 26 3.12 19.79 -1.03
CA SER A 26 1.97 20.72 -1.05
C SER A 26 2.19 21.95 -1.95
N GLU A 27 3.44 22.23 -2.30
CA GLU A 27 3.80 23.33 -3.22
C GLU A 27 3.76 22.89 -4.70
N PHE A 28 3.63 21.59 -4.98
CA PHE A 28 3.60 21.10 -6.36
C PHE A 28 2.38 21.64 -7.11
N GLY A 29 2.63 22.19 -8.31
CA GLY A 29 1.60 22.88 -9.11
C GLY A 29 1.35 24.35 -8.75
N SER A 30 2.01 24.87 -7.72
CA SER A 30 2.04 26.30 -7.39
C SER A 30 3.11 27.04 -8.19
N ALA A 31 3.02 28.36 -8.26
CA ALA A 31 4.08 29.19 -8.86
C ALA A 31 5.38 29.01 -8.05
N PRO A 32 6.52 28.78 -8.72
CA PRO A 32 7.79 28.60 -8.04
C PRO A 32 8.17 29.85 -7.26
N LYS A 33 8.69 29.66 -6.05
CA LYS A 33 9.25 30.73 -5.21
C LYS A 33 10.74 30.89 -5.48
N GLU A 34 11.20 32.13 -5.55
CA GLU A 34 12.65 32.41 -5.72
C GLU A 34 13.38 32.45 -4.35
N PRO A 35 14.60 31.92 -4.27
CA PRO A 35 15.33 31.20 -5.33
C PRO A 35 14.80 29.78 -5.50
N HIS A 36 14.52 29.35 -6.74
CA HIS A 36 14.07 27.99 -7.00
C HIS A 36 15.26 27.00 -6.99
N LEU A 37 14.98 25.75 -6.60
CA LEU A 37 15.99 24.73 -6.34
C LEU A 37 17.04 24.57 -7.48
N PRO A 38 16.66 24.47 -8.77
CA PRO A 38 17.66 24.36 -9.84
C PRO A 38 18.67 25.51 -9.88
N ALA A 39 18.27 26.75 -9.60
CA ALA A 39 19.20 27.89 -9.55
C ALA A 39 20.18 27.77 -8.39
N VAL A 40 19.73 27.32 -7.22
CA VAL A 40 20.61 27.07 -6.07
C VAL A 40 21.59 25.95 -6.38
N LEU A 41 21.13 24.85 -7.01
CA LEU A 41 21.98 23.73 -7.38
C LEU A 41 23.05 24.10 -8.40
N SER A 42 22.74 24.99 -9.35
CA SER A 42 23.75 25.52 -10.30
C SER A 42 24.87 26.26 -9.58
N LEU A 43 24.53 27.10 -8.59
CA LEU A 43 25.54 27.80 -7.78
C LEU A 43 26.46 26.84 -7.01
N LEU A 44 25.92 25.73 -6.49
CA LEU A 44 26.72 24.70 -5.83
C LEU A 44 27.66 23.99 -6.81
N ASP A 45 27.15 23.63 -7.98
CA ASP A 45 27.83 22.89 -9.03
C ASP A 45 29.00 23.72 -9.67
N GLU A 46 28.83 25.05 -9.70
CA GLU A 46 29.78 26.00 -10.28
C GLU A 46 30.83 26.52 -9.29
N SER A 47 30.71 26.15 -8.00
CA SER A 47 31.62 26.64 -6.97
C SER A 47 33.06 26.24 -7.21
N THR A 48 33.97 27.20 -7.07
CA THR A 48 35.42 26.97 -7.07
C THR A 48 35.96 26.58 -5.69
N LYS A 49 35.14 26.77 -4.62
CA LYS A 49 35.47 26.38 -3.24
C LYS A 49 34.89 25.01 -2.95
N PRO A 50 35.57 24.18 -2.13
CA PRO A 50 35.03 22.90 -1.75
C PRO A 50 33.70 23.04 -0.97
N ILE A 51 32.68 22.37 -1.44
CA ILE A 51 31.39 22.24 -0.74
C ILE A 51 31.24 20.82 -0.24
N VAL A 52 31.00 20.66 1.06
CA VAL A 52 30.83 19.36 1.72
C VAL A 52 29.40 19.27 2.24
N ALA A 53 28.64 18.27 1.81
CA ALA A 53 27.37 17.93 2.44
C ALA A 53 27.62 17.05 3.67
N ALA A 54 27.13 17.46 4.84
CA ALA A 54 27.22 16.73 6.10
C ALA A 54 25.85 16.13 6.46
N VAL A 55 25.66 14.82 6.22
CA VAL A 55 24.35 14.17 6.22
C VAL A 55 24.11 13.35 7.48
N HIS A 56 22.98 13.65 8.15
CA HIS A 56 22.41 12.82 9.20
C HIS A 56 20.93 12.53 8.90
N GLY A 57 20.38 11.47 9.51
CA GLY A 57 18.99 11.07 9.26
C GLY A 57 18.76 10.69 7.80
N THR A 58 18.07 11.53 7.02
CA THR A 58 17.76 11.22 5.62
C THR A 58 18.06 12.36 4.66
N ALA A 59 18.66 12.04 3.51
CA ALA A 59 18.75 12.88 2.33
C ALA A 59 17.87 12.25 1.23
N LEU A 60 16.67 12.77 1.01
CA LEU A 60 15.70 12.20 0.07
C LEU A 60 15.27 13.22 -0.98
N GLY A 61 15.03 12.74 -2.22
CA GLY A 61 14.55 13.57 -3.32
C GLY A 61 15.45 14.78 -3.55
N GLY A 62 14.90 15.98 -3.62
CA GLY A 62 15.67 17.23 -3.74
C GLY A 62 16.78 17.39 -2.71
N GLY A 63 16.66 16.75 -1.53
CA GLY A 63 17.71 16.71 -0.53
C GLY A 63 18.92 15.89 -0.97
N LEU A 64 18.71 14.73 -1.59
CA LEU A 64 19.80 13.98 -2.21
C LEU A 64 20.35 14.72 -3.43
N GLU A 65 19.48 15.31 -4.26
CA GLU A 65 19.90 16.10 -5.42
C GLU A 65 20.81 17.27 -5.00
N THR A 66 20.52 17.91 -3.86
CA THR A 66 21.41 18.93 -3.26
C THR A 66 22.77 18.35 -2.90
N THR A 67 22.82 17.16 -2.27
CA THR A 67 24.11 16.55 -1.93
C THR A 67 24.92 16.13 -3.17
N LEU A 68 24.23 15.74 -4.25
CA LEU A 68 24.86 15.37 -5.52
C LEU A 68 25.50 16.56 -6.25
N CYS A 69 25.12 17.79 -5.93
CA CYS A 69 25.76 19.01 -6.44
C CYS A 69 26.97 19.47 -5.59
N CYS A 70 27.14 18.91 -4.37
CA CYS A 70 28.33 19.17 -3.57
C CYS A 70 29.53 18.41 -4.10
N ASN A 71 30.74 18.98 -3.91
CA ASN A 71 31.99 18.30 -4.30
C ASN A 71 32.20 17.02 -3.49
N TYR A 72 31.88 17.07 -2.19
CA TYR A 72 32.08 15.98 -1.24
C TYR A 72 30.85 15.73 -0.35
N ARG A 73 30.72 14.53 0.18
CA ARG A 73 29.63 14.07 1.03
C ARG A 73 30.14 13.25 2.19
N VAL A 74 29.88 13.68 3.41
CA VAL A 74 30.20 12.91 4.62
C VAL A 74 28.90 12.61 5.35
N ALA A 75 28.83 11.50 6.07
CA ALA A 75 27.60 11.10 6.74
C ALA A 75 27.83 10.32 8.03
N VAL A 76 26.87 10.39 8.96
CA VAL A 76 26.83 9.48 10.10
C VAL A 76 26.41 8.07 9.67
N SER A 77 26.76 7.05 10.45
CA SER A 77 26.46 5.63 10.13
C SER A 77 24.95 5.31 9.94
N GLY A 78 24.07 6.06 10.62
CA GLY A 78 22.60 5.91 10.51
C GLY A 78 21.94 6.64 9.34
N ALA A 79 22.71 7.38 8.52
CA ALA A 79 22.16 8.16 7.42
C ALA A 79 21.58 7.29 6.30
N LYS A 80 20.54 7.82 5.62
CA LYS A 80 19.90 7.18 4.46
C LYS A 80 19.79 8.13 3.28
N PHE A 81 19.91 7.58 2.07
CA PHE A 81 19.94 8.32 0.82
C PHE A 81 18.97 7.70 -0.17
N GLY A 82 18.13 8.49 -0.84
CA GLY A 82 17.18 7.97 -1.81
C GLY A 82 16.51 9.01 -2.69
N LEU A 83 15.96 8.55 -3.81
CA LEU A 83 15.15 9.32 -4.75
C LEU A 83 13.76 8.67 -4.86
N PRO A 84 12.83 8.98 -3.94
CA PRO A 84 11.53 8.32 -3.83
C PRO A 84 10.44 8.92 -4.72
N GLU A 85 10.76 9.80 -5.66
CA GLU A 85 9.82 10.53 -6.52
C GLU A 85 8.90 9.61 -7.31
N VAL A 86 9.34 8.40 -7.63
CA VAL A 86 8.54 7.37 -8.32
C VAL A 86 7.26 7.01 -7.55
N HIS A 87 7.25 7.13 -6.21
CA HIS A 87 6.06 6.92 -5.38
C HIS A 87 5.02 8.04 -5.50
N LEU A 88 5.42 9.18 -6.05
CA LEU A 88 4.55 10.31 -6.37
C LEU A 88 4.19 10.37 -7.87
N GLY A 89 4.51 9.30 -8.62
CA GLY A 89 4.33 9.27 -10.08
C GLY A 89 5.26 10.23 -10.82
N LEU A 90 6.42 10.53 -10.25
CA LEU A 90 7.42 11.46 -10.76
C LEU A 90 8.78 10.79 -10.93
N LEU A 91 9.71 11.56 -11.45
CA LEU A 91 11.13 11.27 -11.47
C LEU A 91 11.89 12.40 -10.72
N PRO A 92 13.14 12.21 -10.29
CA PRO A 92 13.98 13.27 -9.76
C PRO A 92 14.14 14.38 -10.80
N GLY A 93 13.75 15.61 -10.44
CA GLY A 93 13.62 16.71 -11.40
C GLY A 93 14.64 17.82 -11.28
N ALA A 94 15.68 17.64 -10.43
CA ALA A 94 16.74 18.62 -10.19
C ALA A 94 18.15 18.06 -10.48
N GLY A 95 18.24 17.12 -11.44
CA GLY A 95 19.49 16.54 -11.89
C GLY A 95 19.85 15.21 -11.21
N GLY A 96 18.95 14.66 -10.41
CA GLY A 96 19.19 13.40 -9.69
C GLY A 96 19.41 12.22 -10.63
N THR A 97 18.63 12.09 -11.69
CA THR A 97 18.78 11.01 -12.67
C THR A 97 20.07 11.14 -13.50
N GLN A 98 20.62 12.34 -13.56
CA GLN A 98 21.85 12.62 -14.31
C GLN A 98 23.11 12.46 -13.45
N ARG A 99 23.06 12.88 -12.17
CA ARG A 99 24.21 12.82 -11.26
C ARG A 99 24.36 11.47 -10.57
N LEU A 100 23.27 10.86 -10.12
CA LEU A 100 23.34 9.61 -9.36
C LEU A 100 24.10 8.49 -10.10
N PRO A 101 23.81 8.17 -11.39
CA PRO A 101 24.53 7.09 -12.09
C PRO A 101 26.03 7.36 -12.28
N ARG A 102 26.46 8.62 -12.22
CA ARG A 102 27.86 9.01 -12.29
C ARG A 102 28.65 8.68 -11.00
N LEU A 103 27.94 8.55 -9.87
CA LEU A 103 28.54 8.18 -8.57
C LEU A 103 28.38 6.70 -8.24
N VAL A 104 27.17 6.15 -8.40
CA VAL A 104 26.88 4.78 -7.94
C VAL A 104 26.88 3.74 -9.07
N GLY A 105 27.04 4.17 -10.32
CA GLY A 105 26.87 3.32 -11.50
C GLY A 105 25.42 3.18 -11.94
N VAL A 106 25.22 2.75 -13.18
CA VAL A 106 23.92 2.76 -13.85
C VAL A 106 22.94 1.77 -13.23
N GLU A 107 23.35 0.53 -12.96
CA GLU A 107 22.50 -0.51 -12.39
C GLU A 107 21.95 -0.09 -11.02
N LYS A 108 22.81 0.45 -10.16
CA LYS A 108 22.41 0.90 -8.83
C LYS A 108 21.49 2.11 -8.90
N ALA A 109 21.81 3.08 -9.77
CA ALA A 109 20.95 4.24 -10.00
C ALA A 109 19.55 3.82 -10.48
N LEU A 110 19.46 2.93 -11.49
CA LEU A 110 18.19 2.37 -11.97
C LEU A 110 17.40 1.72 -10.83
N SER A 111 18.05 0.90 -10.01
CA SER A 111 17.40 0.28 -8.85
C SER A 111 16.82 1.34 -7.89
N MET A 112 17.56 2.40 -7.58
CA MET A 112 17.12 3.45 -6.66
C MET A 112 15.99 4.30 -7.23
N VAL A 113 16.08 4.77 -8.48
CA VAL A 113 15.07 5.67 -9.07
C VAL A 113 13.78 4.95 -9.48
N THR A 114 13.84 3.65 -9.83
CA THR A 114 12.65 2.89 -10.21
C THR A 114 11.91 2.27 -9.02
N SER A 115 12.61 2.02 -7.91
CA SER A 115 12.01 1.49 -6.68
C SER A 115 11.68 2.55 -5.64
N GLY A 116 12.37 3.70 -5.67
CA GLY A 116 12.31 4.72 -4.61
C GLY A 116 12.90 4.28 -3.27
N ALA A 117 13.50 3.10 -3.19
CA ALA A 117 14.06 2.57 -1.96
C ALA A 117 15.36 3.28 -1.58
N PRO A 118 15.52 3.78 -0.35
CA PRO A 118 16.74 4.39 0.10
C PRO A 118 17.81 3.35 0.42
N ILE A 119 19.08 3.75 0.33
CA ILE A 119 20.26 2.99 0.78
C ILE A 119 20.81 3.56 2.08
N GLY A 120 21.48 2.74 2.89
CA GLY A 120 22.17 3.16 4.11
C GLY A 120 23.56 3.71 3.87
N ALA A 121 24.19 4.29 4.90
CA ALA A 121 25.50 4.92 4.80
C ALA A 121 26.62 3.95 4.37
N THR A 122 26.62 2.71 4.86
CA THR A 122 27.60 1.69 4.48
C THR A 122 27.56 1.43 2.97
N GLU A 123 26.39 1.14 2.43
CA GLU A 123 26.20 0.92 0.99
C GLU A 123 26.47 2.18 0.17
N ALA A 124 26.14 3.36 0.72
CA ALA A 124 26.46 4.64 0.08
C ALA A 124 27.98 4.87 -0.03
N LEU A 125 28.75 4.46 0.97
CA LEU A 125 30.21 4.51 0.93
C LEU A 125 30.78 3.50 -0.09
N GLU A 126 30.32 2.25 -0.05
CA GLU A 126 30.76 1.19 -0.97
C GLU A 126 30.48 1.54 -2.44
N THR A 127 29.34 2.18 -2.72
CA THR A 127 28.98 2.59 -4.08
C THR A 127 29.62 3.91 -4.52
N GLY A 128 30.31 4.63 -3.62
CA GLY A 128 30.91 5.93 -3.88
C GLY A 128 29.91 7.08 -3.91
N LEU A 129 28.72 6.89 -3.36
CA LEU A 129 27.74 7.97 -3.17
C LEU A 129 28.23 8.97 -2.13
N ILE A 130 28.89 8.50 -1.07
CA ILE A 130 29.54 9.33 -0.05
C ILE A 130 31.04 9.03 0.03
N ASP A 131 31.80 9.99 0.53
CA ASP A 131 33.25 9.93 0.62
C ASP A 131 33.73 9.36 1.96
N MET A 132 32.95 9.55 3.05
CA MET A 132 33.34 9.09 4.39
C MET A 132 32.14 8.93 5.32
N ILE A 133 32.19 7.90 6.18
CA ILE A 133 31.34 7.80 7.36
C ILE A 133 32.10 8.41 8.53
N VAL A 134 31.49 9.39 9.20
CA VAL A 134 32.08 10.15 10.30
C VAL A 134 31.50 9.70 11.65
N GLY A 135 32.13 10.17 12.73
CA GLY A 135 31.72 9.86 14.10
C GLY A 135 30.48 10.64 14.59
N ASP A 136 30.38 10.77 15.91
CA ASP A 136 29.20 11.36 16.54
C ASP A 136 29.13 12.89 16.42
N ASP A 137 30.27 13.57 16.25
CA ASP A 137 30.31 15.02 16.00
C ASP A 137 30.40 15.33 14.50
N LEU A 138 29.27 15.10 13.81
CA LEU A 138 29.14 15.33 12.37
C LEU A 138 29.65 16.72 11.96
N ARG A 139 29.37 17.77 12.74
CA ARG A 139 29.73 19.14 12.38
C ARG A 139 31.25 19.35 12.45
N ALA A 140 31.89 18.94 13.55
CA ALA A 140 33.34 19.07 13.69
C ALA A 140 34.07 18.23 12.64
N ASP A 141 33.64 16.98 12.41
CA ASP A 141 34.24 16.08 11.42
C ASP A 141 34.10 16.62 9.99
N ALA A 142 32.92 17.13 9.62
CA ALA A 142 32.69 17.72 8.31
C ALA A 142 33.50 18.98 8.07
N VAL A 143 33.67 19.84 9.09
CA VAL A 143 34.54 21.01 9.03
C VAL A 143 36.01 20.59 8.86
N ALA A 144 36.50 19.64 9.63
CA ALA A 144 37.85 19.12 9.52
C ALA A 144 38.09 18.53 8.10
N PHE A 145 37.11 17.77 7.59
CA PHE A 145 37.16 17.23 6.24
C PHE A 145 37.21 18.36 5.18
N ALA A 146 36.35 19.37 5.28
CA ALA A 146 36.31 20.52 4.37
C ALA A 146 37.65 21.28 4.36
N LEU A 147 38.23 21.54 5.53
CA LEU A 147 39.52 22.16 5.68
C LEU A 147 40.63 21.34 4.99
N SER A 148 40.61 20.02 5.14
CA SER A 148 41.57 19.13 4.46
C SER A 148 41.47 19.20 2.92
N LYS A 149 40.27 19.46 2.40
CA LYS A 149 40.04 19.61 0.95
C LYS A 149 40.40 21.00 0.44
N ALA A 150 40.16 22.04 1.25
CA ALA A 150 40.47 23.42 0.89
C ALA A 150 42.01 23.67 0.68
N THR A 151 42.86 22.80 1.21
CA THR A 151 44.31 22.89 1.04
C THR A 151 44.83 22.20 -0.24
N LEU A 152 43.93 21.53 -1.01
CA LEU A 152 44.34 20.85 -2.24
C LEU A 152 44.55 21.88 -3.38
N ASP A 153 45.70 21.77 -4.07
CA ASP A 153 46.03 22.60 -5.23
C ASP A 153 45.50 21.97 -6.54
N THR A 154 44.30 21.40 -6.48
CA THR A 154 43.62 20.78 -7.62
C THR A 154 42.15 21.18 -7.64
N PRO A 155 41.53 21.29 -8.82
CA PRO A 155 40.10 21.55 -8.91
C PRO A 155 39.30 20.53 -8.14
N HIS A 156 38.26 20.96 -7.42
CA HIS A 156 37.38 20.07 -6.69
C HIS A 156 36.51 19.26 -7.66
N PRO A 157 36.24 17.96 -7.39
CA PRO A 157 35.48 17.10 -8.28
C PRO A 157 34.02 17.59 -8.38
N ARG A 158 33.52 17.69 -9.60
CA ARG A 158 32.10 17.94 -9.87
C ARG A 158 31.48 16.65 -10.39
N VAL A 159 30.38 16.23 -9.78
CA VAL A 159 29.70 14.98 -10.15
C VAL A 159 29.29 14.97 -11.64
N ARG A 160 28.85 16.13 -12.16
CA ARG A 160 28.44 16.29 -13.56
C ARG A 160 29.53 15.92 -14.57
N ASP A 161 30.81 16.09 -14.21
CA ASP A 161 31.94 15.86 -15.11
C ASP A 161 32.46 14.41 -15.06
N ASN A 162 32.03 13.61 -14.05
CA ASN A 162 32.46 12.23 -13.91
C ASN A 162 31.74 11.32 -14.90
N GLN A 163 32.49 10.67 -15.79
CA GLN A 163 32.01 9.76 -16.82
C GLN A 163 32.41 8.29 -16.54
N GLU A 164 33.27 8.05 -15.56
CA GLU A 164 33.90 6.74 -15.35
C GLU A 164 32.91 5.59 -15.23
N LYS A 165 31.92 5.74 -14.36
CA LYS A 165 30.91 4.67 -14.11
C LYS A 165 29.82 4.56 -15.19
N LEU A 166 29.80 5.45 -16.16
CA LEU A 166 28.88 5.37 -17.31
C LEU A 166 29.47 4.58 -18.48
N GLN A 167 30.81 4.51 -18.60
CA GLN A 167 31.51 3.96 -19.78
C GLN A 167 31.21 2.49 -20.03
N SER A 168 31.11 1.67 -18.96
CA SER A 168 30.81 0.25 -19.08
C SER A 168 29.40 0.01 -19.66
N THR A 169 28.44 0.84 -19.26
CA THR A 169 27.04 0.75 -19.75
C THR A 169 26.90 1.36 -21.14
N ALA A 170 27.66 2.42 -21.47
CA ALA A 170 27.68 2.96 -22.82
C ALA A 170 28.18 1.92 -23.84
N ALA A 171 29.09 1.05 -23.43
CA ALA A 171 29.59 -0.06 -24.24
C ALA A 171 28.60 -1.25 -24.32
N ASN A 172 27.74 -1.43 -23.32
CA ASN A 172 26.72 -2.52 -23.28
C ASN A 172 25.40 -2.02 -22.69
N PRO A 173 24.46 -1.51 -23.50
CA PRO A 173 23.19 -0.96 -23.05
C PRO A 173 22.12 -2.00 -22.68
N GLU A 174 22.43 -3.30 -22.71
CA GLU A 174 21.46 -4.36 -22.38
C GLU A 174 20.88 -4.27 -20.96
N VAL A 175 21.58 -3.58 -20.03
CA VAL A 175 21.11 -3.35 -18.67
C VAL A 175 19.72 -2.74 -18.63
N PHE A 176 19.41 -1.80 -19.52
CA PHE A 176 18.10 -1.13 -19.56
C PHE A 176 16.97 -2.10 -19.92
N SER A 177 17.18 -2.95 -20.93
CA SER A 177 16.20 -3.97 -21.31
C SER A 177 16.01 -5.01 -20.21
N THR A 178 17.08 -5.37 -19.50
CA THR A 178 17.05 -6.30 -18.38
C THR A 178 16.25 -5.72 -17.20
N VAL A 179 16.51 -4.47 -16.83
CA VAL A 179 15.76 -3.80 -15.75
C VAL A 179 14.29 -3.69 -16.11
N ARG A 180 13.92 -3.25 -17.34
CA ARG A 180 12.53 -3.22 -17.80
C ARG A 180 11.84 -4.56 -17.62
N LYS A 181 12.47 -5.68 -18.03
CA LYS A 181 11.93 -7.03 -17.85
C LYS A 181 11.75 -7.39 -16.37
N MET A 182 12.74 -7.08 -15.53
CA MET A 182 12.70 -7.41 -14.10
C MET A 182 11.58 -6.69 -13.35
N ILE A 183 11.33 -5.42 -13.68
CA ILE A 183 10.32 -4.62 -12.97
C ILE A 183 8.93 -4.68 -13.62
N ALA A 184 8.79 -5.17 -14.86
CA ALA A 184 7.56 -5.11 -15.68
C ALA A 184 6.29 -5.49 -14.91
N ARG A 185 6.34 -6.58 -14.14
CA ARG A 185 5.17 -7.03 -13.35
C ARG A 185 4.80 -6.04 -12.25
N LYS A 186 5.79 -5.44 -11.57
CA LYS A 186 5.56 -4.55 -10.43
C LYS A 186 5.15 -3.15 -10.86
N THR A 187 5.59 -2.74 -12.04
CA THR A 187 5.39 -1.39 -12.58
C THR A 187 4.32 -1.32 -13.67
N ARG A 188 3.53 -2.39 -13.80
CA ARG A 188 2.46 -2.46 -14.79
C ARG A 188 1.48 -1.30 -14.61
N GLY A 189 1.27 -0.52 -15.66
CA GLY A 189 0.38 0.64 -15.68
C GLY A 189 0.99 1.94 -15.14
N PHE A 190 2.15 1.90 -14.47
CA PHE A 190 2.84 3.11 -14.03
C PHE A 190 3.70 3.71 -15.15
N LEU A 191 3.67 5.04 -15.29
CA LEU A 191 4.51 5.77 -16.25
C LEU A 191 5.87 6.14 -15.66
N ALA A 192 5.91 6.57 -14.40
CA ALA A 192 7.12 7.11 -13.80
C ALA A 192 8.33 6.16 -13.82
N PRO A 193 8.22 4.84 -13.59
CA PRO A 193 9.37 3.94 -13.67
C PRO A 193 10.05 3.92 -15.04
N GLU A 194 9.27 3.89 -16.13
CA GLU A 194 9.81 3.93 -17.49
C GLU A 194 10.46 5.27 -17.79
N TYR A 195 9.88 6.38 -17.33
CA TYR A 195 10.44 7.72 -17.50
C TYR A 195 11.76 7.89 -16.72
N ASN A 196 11.87 7.30 -15.54
CA ASN A 196 13.13 7.22 -14.78
C ASN A 196 14.19 6.46 -15.56
N ILE A 197 13.86 5.31 -16.18
CA ILE A 197 14.80 4.56 -17.02
C ILE A 197 15.28 5.41 -18.19
N ARG A 198 14.37 6.07 -18.90
CA ARG A 198 14.69 6.95 -20.03
C ARG A 198 15.64 8.10 -19.63
N CYS A 199 15.47 8.67 -18.44
CA CYS A 199 16.38 9.69 -17.92
C CYS A 199 17.79 9.14 -17.66
N VAL A 200 17.90 7.93 -17.10
CA VAL A 200 19.21 7.29 -16.89
C VAL A 200 19.83 6.86 -18.23
N GLU A 201 19.04 6.44 -19.23
CA GLU A 201 19.51 6.23 -20.60
C GLU A 201 20.11 7.52 -21.19
N ALA A 202 19.44 8.67 -20.96
CA ALA A 202 19.94 9.97 -21.38
C ALA A 202 21.27 10.32 -20.68
N ALA A 203 21.44 9.99 -19.40
CA ALA A 203 22.68 10.21 -18.67
C ALA A 203 23.87 9.45 -19.28
N VAL A 204 23.62 8.29 -19.89
CA VAL A 204 24.66 7.45 -20.53
C VAL A 204 24.92 7.89 -21.97
N SER A 205 23.88 8.29 -22.72
CA SER A 205 23.95 8.51 -24.17
C SER A 205 24.08 9.96 -24.61
N GLN A 206 23.87 10.93 -23.70
CA GLN A 206 23.86 12.35 -24.01
C GLN A 206 24.90 13.13 -23.17
N PRO A 207 25.36 14.29 -23.63
CA PRO A 207 26.05 15.25 -22.78
C PRO A 207 25.20 15.63 -21.57
N PHE A 208 25.84 15.96 -20.45
CA PHE A 208 25.17 16.24 -19.18
C PHE A 208 24.01 17.25 -19.33
N ASP A 209 24.28 18.39 -19.99
CA ASP A 209 23.27 19.46 -20.11
C ASP A 209 22.08 19.05 -21.01
N GLU A 210 22.29 18.19 -22.01
CA GLU A 210 21.20 17.62 -22.81
C GLU A 210 20.41 16.58 -22.00
N GLY A 211 21.09 15.79 -21.18
CA GLY A 211 20.43 14.88 -20.22
C GLY A 211 19.56 15.63 -19.22
N ILE A 212 19.99 16.76 -18.69
CA ILE A 212 19.20 17.66 -17.82
C ILE A 212 17.95 18.19 -18.56
N LYS A 213 18.07 18.57 -19.83
CA LYS A 213 16.91 18.99 -20.63
C LYS A 213 15.91 17.86 -20.82
N THR A 214 16.40 16.65 -21.08
CA THR A 214 15.56 15.43 -21.20
C THR A 214 14.86 15.14 -19.88
N GLU A 215 15.57 15.16 -18.76
CA GLU A 215 14.99 14.99 -17.40
C GLU A 215 13.88 16.02 -17.15
N SER A 216 14.16 17.29 -17.37
CA SER A 216 13.23 18.40 -17.16
C SER A 216 11.96 18.30 -18.04
N MET A 217 12.10 17.85 -19.29
CA MET A 217 10.98 17.61 -20.19
C MET A 217 10.09 16.47 -19.65
N LEU A 218 10.68 15.34 -19.33
CA LEU A 218 9.96 14.16 -18.84
C LEU A 218 9.34 14.40 -17.44
N PHE A 219 10.02 15.16 -16.58
CA PHE A 219 9.46 15.57 -15.28
C PHE A 219 8.18 16.40 -15.46
N ARG A 220 8.19 17.40 -16.35
CA ARG A 220 7.02 18.24 -16.62
C ARG A 220 5.86 17.45 -17.21
N GLU A 221 6.13 16.49 -18.08
CA GLU A 221 5.10 15.61 -18.63
C GLU A 221 4.43 14.78 -17.54
N LEU A 222 5.20 14.14 -16.65
CA LEU A 222 4.66 13.40 -15.51
C LEU A 222 3.87 14.31 -14.54
N MET A 223 4.41 15.48 -14.22
CA MET A 223 3.78 16.44 -13.29
C MET A 223 2.41 16.93 -13.80
N ALA A 224 2.27 17.15 -15.09
CA ALA A 224 1.00 17.52 -15.72
C ALA A 224 0.01 16.35 -15.79
N GLY A 225 0.51 15.11 -15.75
CA GLY A 225 -0.25 13.89 -15.94
C GLY A 225 -1.20 13.53 -14.79
N PRO A 226 -2.21 12.70 -15.06
CA PRO A 226 -3.19 12.29 -14.06
C PRO A 226 -2.58 11.36 -13.00
N GLN A 227 -1.58 10.54 -13.35
CA GLN A 227 -0.98 9.58 -12.44
C GLN A 227 -0.24 10.25 -11.29
N SER A 228 0.53 11.30 -11.57
CA SER A 228 1.23 12.07 -10.55
C SER A 228 0.24 12.75 -9.59
N LYS A 229 -0.82 13.36 -10.12
CA LYS A 229 -1.88 13.97 -9.29
C LYS A 229 -2.55 12.95 -8.39
N ALA A 230 -2.86 11.75 -8.90
CA ALA A 230 -3.47 10.67 -8.14
C ALA A 230 -2.53 10.15 -7.03
N GLN A 231 -1.23 9.97 -7.32
CA GLN A 231 -0.27 9.48 -6.33
C GLN A 231 0.08 10.54 -5.28
N GLN A 232 0.15 11.82 -5.65
CA GLN A 232 0.28 12.93 -4.69
C GLN A 232 -0.94 13.02 -3.78
N TYR A 233 -2.16 12.96 -4.34
CA TYR A 233 -3.39 12.87 -3.55
C TYR A 233 -3.33 11.70 -2.56
N PHE A 234 -2.97 10.51 -3.04
CA PHE A 234 -2.93 9.31 -2.22
C PHE A 234 -1.90 9.39 -1.08
N PHE A 235 -0.76 10.03 -1.32
CA PHE A 235 0.23 10.31 -0.29
C PHE A 235 -0.35 11.12 0.89
N PHE A 236 -1.20 12.10 0.61
CA PHE A 236 -1.88 12.86 1.66
C PHE A 236 -3.05 12.07 2.27
N ALA A 237 -3.80 11.32 1.47
CA ALA A 237 -4.89 10.46 1.91
C ALA A 237 -4.42 9.44 2.97
N GLU A 238 -3.31 8.74 2.71
CA GLU A 238 -2.71 7.79 3.66
C GLU A 238 -2.35 8.46 4.99
N ARG A 239 -1.80 9.67 4.96
CA ARG A 239 -1.48 10.43 6.18
C ARG A 239 -2.72 10.91 6.92
N GLN A 240 -3.79 11.23 6.19
CA GLN A 240 -5.05 11.64 6.79
C GLN A 240 -5.79 10.47 7.43
N ALA A 241 -5.76 9.28 6.84
CA ALA A 241 -6.42 8.08 7.37
C ALA A 241 -5.94 7.73 8.79
N SER A 242 -4.68 8.05 9.10
CA SER A 242 -4.11 7.85 10.46
C SER A 242 -4.59 8.89 11.50
N LYS A 243 -5.33 9.93 11.08
CA LYS A 243 -5.81 11.00 11.98
C LYS A 243 -7.30 10.81 12.23
N VAL A 244 -7.64 10.52 13.46
CA VAL A 244 -9.04 10.43 13.89
C VAL A 244 -9.57 11.81 14.22
N VAL A 245 -10.64 12.22 13.53
CA VAL A 245 -11.35 13.48 13.81
C VAL A 245 -12.31 13.26 14.97
N GLY A 246 -12.41 14.23 15.86
CA GLY A 246 -13.37 14.21 16.98
C GLY A 246 -12.84 13.58 18.27
N ILE A 247 -11.67 12.92 18.26
CA ILE A 247 -11.05 12.41 19.48
C ILE A 247 -10.09 13.46 20.04
N ASP A 248 -10.25 13.81 21.33
CA ASP A 248 -9.36 14.75 22.01
C ASP A 248 -7.93 14.20 22.04
N LYS A 249 -6.96 15.07 21.78
CA LYS A 249 -5.52 14.72 21.85
C LYS A 249 -5.11 14.23 23.23
N ASN A 250 -5.78 14.73 24.29
CA ASN A 250 -5.54 14.35 25.69
C ASN A 250 -6.25 13.06 26.12
N THR A 251 -7.07 12.43 25.23
CA THR A 251 -7.65 11.12 25.51
C THR A 251 -6.55 10.14 25.90
N ALA A 252 -6.74 9.42 27.00
CA ALA A 252 -5.75 8.50 27.53
C ALA A 252 -5.44 7.38 26.52
N ASP A 253 -4.17 7.01 26.40
CA ASP A 253 -3.74 5.86 25.63
C ASP A 253 -3.79 4.60 26.52
N ILE A 254 -4.34 3.50 26.00
CA ILE A 254 -4.31 2.18 26.63
C ILE A 254 -3.05 1.47 26.11
N PRO A 255 -2.08 1.12 26.97
CA PRO A 255 -0.88 0.42 26.54
C PRO A 255 -1.22 -0.99 26.01
N ILE A 256 -0.63 -1.36 24.87
CA ILE A 256 -0.77 -2.70 24.28
C ILE A 256 0.61 -3.33 24.19
N ASN A 257 1.02 -4.12 25.17
CA ASN A 257 2.32 -4.78 25.25
C ASN A 257 2.22 -6.29 25.09
N THR A 258 1.06 -6.87 25.38
CA THR A 258 0.77 -8.31 25.25
C THR A 258 -0.52 -8.51 24.49
N VAL A 259 -0.53 -9.49 23.57
CA VAL A 259 -1.69 -9.75 22.70
C VAL A 259 -2.11 -11.21 22.81
N GLY A 260 -3.40 -11.43 22.98
CA GLY A 260 -4.04 -12.73 22.82
C GLY A 260 -4.69 -12.86 21.45
N VAL A 261 -4.60 -14.04 20.83
CA VAL A 261 -5.28 -14.36 19.57
C VAL A 261 -6.07 -15.65 19.75
N ILE A 262 -7.36 -15.61 19.49
CA ILE A 262 -8.23 -16.80 19.56
C ILE A 262 -8.42 -17.34 18.15
N GLY A 263 -7.94 -18.56 17.91
CA GLY A 263 -7.86 -19.21 16.60
C GLY A 263 -6.47 -19.10 15.97
N GLY A 264 -5.82 -20.24 15.71
CA GLY A 264 -4.50 -20.35 15.08
C GLY A 264 -4.55 -20.64 13.57
N GLY A 265 -5.69 -20.42 12.93
CA GLY A 265 -5.88 -20.60 11.50
C GLY A 265 -5.12 -19.59 10.64
N LEU A 266 -5.48 -19.49 9.35
CA LEU A 266 -4.85 -18.60 8.38
C LEU A 266 -4.83 -17.14 8.86
N MET A 267 -5.96 -16.64 9.36
CA MET A 267 -6.04 -15.25 9.84
C MET A 267 -5.33 -15.07 11.19
N GLY A 268 -5.66 -15.87 12.20
CA GLY A 268 -5.05 -15.71 13.53
C GLY A 268 -3.55 -15.92 13.54
N GLY A 269 -3.05 -16.93 12.80
CA GLY A 269 -1.61 -17.13 12.63
C GLY A 269 -0.93 -15.93 11.96
N GLY A 270 -1.54 -15.38 10.90
CA GLY A 270 -1.04 -14.17 10.24
C GLY A 270 -1.10 -12.92 11.14
N ILE A 271 -2.14 -12.79 11.97
CA ILE A 271 -2.27 -11.72 12.97
C ILE A 271 -1.14 -11.84 14.01
N ALA A 272 -0.92 -13.03 14.58
CA ALA A 272 0.17 -13.27 15.53
C ALA A 272 1.55 -12.93 14.97
N MET A 273 1.81 -13.25 13.70
CA MET A 273 3.06 -12.88 13.02
C MET A 273 3.28 -11.36 12.96
N ASN A 274 2.22 -10.54 12.82
CA ASN A 274 2.39 -9.07 12.82
C ASN A 274 2.94 -8.57 14.16
N MET A 275 2.48 -9.15 15.26
CA MET A 275 2.92 -8.81 16.61
C MET A 275 4.37 -9.24 16.85
N ALA A 276 4.68 -10.49 16.54
CA ALA A 276 6.03 -11.02 16.67
C ALA A 276 7.06 -10.26 15.81
N ASN A 277 6.66 -9.77 14.64
CA ASN A 277 7.51 -8.97 13.76
C ASN A 277 7.95 -7.62 14.36
N VAL A 278 7.27 -7.15 15.39
CA VAL A 278 7.59 -5.90 16.10
C VAL A 278 7.93 -6.12 17.57
N GLY A 279 8.22 -7.36 17.96
CA GLY A 279 8.69 -7.73 19.30
C GLY A 279 7.58 -7.78 20.36
N ILE A 280 6.31 -7.91 19.99
CA ILE A 280 5.19 -8.04 20.93
C ILE A 280 4.91 -9.52 21.19
N PRO A 281 4.94 -9.98 22.48
CA PRO A 281 4.54 -11.33 22.86
C PRO A 281 3.08 -11.63 22.51
N VAL A 282 2.82 -12.85 22.02
CA VAL A 282 1.48 -13.30 21.61
C VAL A 282 1.16 -14.66 22.21
N THR A 283 -0.04 -14.80 22.75
CA THR A 283 -0.61 -16.09 23.15
C THR A 283 -1.71 -16.48 22.17
N ILE A 284 -1.54 -17.60 21.46
CA ILE A 284 -2.57 -18.16 20.58
C ILE A 284 -3.35 -19.22 21.36
N VAL A 285 -4.68 -19.10 21.39
CA VAL A 285 -5.57 -20.08 21.98
C VAL A 285 -6.31 -20.86 20.89
N GLU A 286 -6.25 -22.19 20.98
CA GLU A 286 -6.96 -23.11 20.10
C GLU A 286 -7.78 -24.13 20.88
N THR A 287 -8.76 -24.72 20.22
CA THR A 287 -9.68 -25.70 20.85
C THR A 287 -9.05 -27.08 21.04
N THR A 288 -8.04 -27.43 20.25
CA THR A 288 -7.35 -28.72 20.28
C THR A 288 -5.85 -28.58 20.07
N GLN A 289 -5.05 -29.46 20.67
CA GLN A 289 -3.59 -29.49 20.50
C GLN A 289 -3.22 -29.64 19.01
N ALA A 290 -3.92 -30.51 18.29
CA ALA A 290 -3.64 -30.72 16.86
C ALA A 290 -3.89 -29.46 16.00
N ALA A 291 -4.87 -28.63 16.33
CA ALA A 291 -5.10 -27.35 15.66
C ALA A 291 -3.99 -26.33 16.01
N LEU A 292 -3.62 -26.29 17.29
CA LEU A 292 -2.54 -25.43 17.77
C LEU A 292 -1.20 -25.77 17.10
N ASP A 293 -0.83 -27.05 17.07
CA ASP A 293 0.42 -27.49 16.44
C ASP A 293 0.47 -27.18 14.95
N ARG A 294 -0.64 -27.35 14.24
CA ARG A 294 -0.74 -26.95 12.82
C ARG A 294 -0.58 -25.43 12.63
N GLY A 295 -1.20 -24.63 13.49
CA GLY A 295 -1.10 -23.17 13.46
C GLY A 295 0.34 -22.69 13.68
N LEU A 296 0.98 -23.15 14.75
CA LEU A 296 2.36 -22.80 15.08
C LEU A 296 3.35 -23.31 14.01
N GLY A 297 3.13 -24.54 13.49
CA GLY A 297 3.92 -25.11 12.39
C GLY A 297 3.81 -24.28 11.11
N THR A 298 2.62 -23.76 10.78
CA THR A 298 2.40 -22.89 9.63
C THR A 298 3.12 -21.55 9.79
N ILE A 299 3.08 -20.94 10.97
CA ILE A 299 3.81 -19.71 11.29
C ILE A 299 5.31 -19.90 11.10
N ARG A 300 5.89 -20.95 11.69
CA ARG A 300 7.32 -21.29 11.55
C ARG A 300 7.71 -21.47 10.08
N LYS A 301 6.95 -22.25 9.33
CA LYS A 301 7.17 -22.46 7.89
C LYS A 301 7.14 -21.15 7.09
N ASN A 302 6.26 -20.22 7.42
CA ASN A 302 6.21 -18.90 6.76
C ASN A 302 7.47 -18.08 7.03
N TYR A 303 8.01 -18.10 8.25
CA TYR A 303 9.27 -17.44 8.58
C TYR A 303 10.46 -18.11 7.89
N GLU A 304 10.54 -19.43 7.91
CA GLU A 304 11.59 -20.22 7.22
C GLU A 304 11.58 -19.96 5.70
N ASN A 305 10.41 -19.90 5.07
CA ASN A 305 10.26 -19.51 3.67
C ASN A 305 10.73 -18.08 3.38
N THR A 306 10.66 -17.21 4.37
CA THR A 306 11.15 -15.83 4.25
C THR A 306 12.67 -15.79 4.40
N ALA A 307 13.20 -16.58 5.31
CA ALA A 307 14.64 -16.72 5.55
C ALA A 307 15.35 -17.39 4.35
N SER A 308 14.75 -18.42 3.73
CA SER A 308 15.30 -19.07 2.53
C SER A 308 15.47 -18.12 1.33
N LYS A 309 14.73 -16.99 1.33
CA LYS A 309 14.83 -15.92 0.33
C LYS A 309 15.83 -14.81 0.73
N GLY A 310 16.61 -15.02 1.80
CA GLY A 310 17.59 -14.05 2.30
C GLY A 310 16.99 -12.79 2.93
N ARG A 311 15.70 -12.81 3.33
CA ARG A 311 14.99 -11.64 3.89
C ARG A 311 14.90 -11.67 5.42
N LEU A 312 15.33 -12.75 6.03
CA LEU A 312 15.34 -12.97 7.47
C LEU A 312 16.54 -13.83 7.83
N SER A 313 17.17 -13.60 8.98
CA SER A 313 18.20 -14.52 9.50
C SER A 313 17.55 -15.71 10.20
N ALA A 314 18.31 -16.80 10.40
CA ALA A 314 17.84 -17.93 11.20
C ALA A 314 17.57 -17.52 12.65
N GLU A 315 18.38 -16.63 13.23
CA GLU A 315 18.20 -16.07 14.56
C GLU A 315 16.91 -15.27 14.68
N ASP A 316 16.57 -14.45 13.66
CA ASP A 316 15.27 -13.75 13.61
C ASP A 316 14.09 -14.72 13.60
N VAL A 317 14.20 -15.86 12.90
CA VAL A 317 13.13 -16.88 12.89
C VAL A 317 12.90 -17.42 14.29
N GLU A 318 13.95 -17.82 15.01
CA GLU A 318 13.84 -18.34 16.38
C GLU A 318 13.32 -17.26 17.34
N THR A 319 13.83 -16.04 17.26
CA THR A 319 13.38 -14.92 18.09
C THR A 319 11.88 -14.65 17.90
N ARG A 320 11.40 -14.59 16.66
CA ARG A 320 9.98 -14.31 16.37
C ARG A 320 9.09 -15.47 16.75
N CYS A 321 9.50 -16.72 16.46
CA CYS A 321 8.76 -17.89 16.91
C CYS A 321 8.70 -17.98 18.44
N GLY A 322 9.77 -17.61 19.15
CA GLY A 322 9.85 -17.58 20.61
C GLY A 322 8.91 -16.56 21.28
N LEU A 323 8.46 -15.53 20.55
CA LEU A 323 7.46 -14.57 21.02
C LEU A 323 6.01 -15.11 20.94
N ILE A 324 5.78 -16.26 20.30
CA ILE A 324 4.44 -16.81 20.09
C ILE A 324 4.30 -18.07 20.94
N THR A 325 3.42 -18.01 21.93
CA THR A 325 3.08 -19.14 22.80
C THR A 325 1.70 -19.70 22.44
N GLY A 326 1.47 -20.99 22.72
CA GLY A 326 0.20 -21.65 22.48
C GLY A 326 -0.48 -22.08 23.78
N ALA A 327 -1.82 -22.02 23.81
CA ALA A 327 -2.64 -22.51 24.91
C ALA A 327 -3.92 -23.15 24.40
N LEU A 328 -4.59 -23.95 25.26
CA LEU A 328 -5.88 -24.59 24.95
C LEU A 328 -7.05 -24.02 25.78
N ASP A 329 -6.76 -23.11 26.69
CA ASP A 329 -7.74 -22.50 27.59
C ASP A 329 -7.72 -20.98 27.47
N LEU A 330 -8.89 -20.34 27.45
CA LEU A 330 -9.04 -18.90 27.37
C LEU A 330 -8.46 -18.17 28.58
N GLY A 331 -8.32 -18.85 29.74
CA GLY A 331 -7.70 -18.29 30.94
C GLY A 331 -6.24 -17.86 30.73
N ALA A 332 -5.56 -18.43 29.75
CA ALA A 332 -4.21 -17.98 29.35
C ALA A 332 -4.17 -16.53 28.79
N LEU A 333 -5.31 -15.94 28.50
CA LEU A 333 -5.45 -14.58 27.97
C LEU A 333 -5.75 -13.54 29.07
N ALA A 334 -5.87 -13.93 30.33
CA ALA A 334 -6.30 -13.08 31.45
C ALA A 334 -5.46 -11.79 31.59
N ASP A 335 -4.15 -11.89 31.32
CA ASP A 335 -3.19 -10.78 31.47
C ASP A 335 -2.91 -10.02 30.14
N CYS A 336 -3.59 -10.38 29.05
CA CYS A 336 -3.40 -9.69 27.76
C CYS A 336 -4.00 -8.28 27.77
N ASP A 337 -3.28 -7.35 27.13
CA ASP A 337 -3.77 -5.96 26.96
C ASP A 337 -4.80 -5.86 25.82
N LEU A 338 -4.64 -6.66 24.79
CA LEU A 338 -5.53 -6.77 23.63
C LEU A 338 -5.78 -8.25 23.32
N ILE A 339 -7.04 -8.61 23.17
CA ILE A 339 -7.46 -9.96 22.75
C ILE A 339 -8.18 -9.86 21.41
N ILE A 340 -7.68 -10.56 20.39
CA ILE A 340 -8.24 -10.54 19.04
C ILE A 340 -8.87 -11.91 18.73
N GLU A 341 -10.18 -11.94 18.57
CA GLU A 341 -10.91 -13.12 18.13
C GLU A 341 -10.82 -13.26 16.61
N ALA A 342 -10.36 -14.41 16.12
CA ALA A 342 -10.15 -14.73 14.71
C ALA A 342 -10.62 -16.18 14.39
N VAL A 343 -11.79 -16.58 14.93
CA VAL A 343 -12.43 -17.88 14.69
C VAL A 343 -13.42 -17.83 13.52
N PHE A 344 -14.20 -18.90 13.34
CA PHE A 344 -15.20 -18.98 12.27
C PHE A 344 -16.20 -17.82 12.32
N GLU A 345 -16.63 -17.36 11.13
CA GLU A 345 -17.55 -16.25 10.95
C GLU A 345 -19.01 -16.69 11.28
N ASN A 346 -19.27 -16.83 12.57
CA ASN A 346 -20.57 -17.24 13.12
C ASN A 346 -20.90 -16.42 14.37
N MET A 347 -22.03 -15.71 14.33
CA MET A 347 -22.45 -14.79 15.38
C MET A 347 -22.60 -15.48 16.76
N ALA A 348 -23.19 -16.67 16.80
CA ALA A 348 -23.40 -17.40 18.07
C ALA A 348 -22.06 -17.79 18.72
N VAL A 349 -21.10 -18.25 17.91
CA VAL A 349 -19.76 -18.61 18.39
C VAL A 349 -19.03 -17.38 18.93
N LYS A 350 -19.09 -16.25 18.20
CA LYS A 350 -18.43 -15.01 18.63
C LYS A 350 -19.06 -14.46 19.92
N LYS A 351 -20.38 -14.46 20.03
CA LYS A 351 -21.09 -14.06 21.27
C LYS A 351 -20.69 -14.93 22.47
N ASP A 352 -20.60 -16.26 22.32
CA ASP A 352 -20.13 -17.15 23.39
C ASP A 352 -18.72 -16.81 23.84
N ILE A 353 -17.80 -16.63 22.89
CA ILE A 353 -16.42 -16.25 23.18
C ILE A 353 -16.36 -14.91 23.93
N PHE A 354 -17.06 -13.87 23.46
CA PHE A 354 -17.03 -12.56 24.10
C PHE A 354 -17.66 -12.57 25.49
N THR A 355 -18.72 -13.34 25.71
CA THR A 355 -19.31 -13.54 27.04
C THR A 355 -18.31 -14.18 28.00
N ARG A 356 -17.53 -15.16 27.55
CA ARG A 356 -16.49 -15.81 28.38
C ARG A 356 -15.30 -14.87 28.62
N LEU A 357 -14.86 -14.12 27.60
CA LEU A 357 -13.78 -13.15 27.72
C LEU A 357 -14.11 -12.04 28.72
N ASP A 358 -15.37 -11.64 28.82
CA ASP A 358 -15.79 -10.61 29.77
C ASP A 358 -15.47 -10.97 31.23
N GLY A 359 -15.57 -12.28 31.56
CA GLY A 359 -15.20 -12.79 32.89
C GLY A 359 -13.73 -13.14 33.08
N ILE A 360 -12.93 -13.24 32.00
CA ILE A 360 -11.55 -13.71 32.04
C ILE A 360 -10.56 -12.55 31.91
N ALA A 361 -10.78 -11.66 30.94
CA ALA A 361 -9.85 -10.60 30.60
C ALA A 361 -9.78 -9.54 31.71
N LYS A 362 -8.60 -8.99 31.94
CA LYS A 362 -8.41 -7.88 32.89
C LYS A 362 -9.29 -6.67 32.53
N SER A 363 -9.60 -5.83 33.51
CA SER A 363 -10.60 -4.77 33.40
C SER A 363 -10.29 -3.72 32.32
N ASP A 364 -9.04 -3.49 31.99
CA ASP A 364 -8.55 -2.51 31.01
C ASP A 364 -8.18 -3.14 29.67
N ALA A 365 -8.41 -4.45 29.49
CA ALA A 365 -8.15 -5.13 28.23
C ALA A 365 -9.11 -4.66 27.11
N ILE A 366 -8.57 -4.48 25.92
CA ILE A 366 -9.34 -4.28 24.70
C ILE A 366 -9.75 -5.63 24.14
N LEU A 367 -11.03 -5.79 23.84
CA LEU A 367 -11.59 -6.98 23.19
C LEU A 367 -11.89 -6.67 21.72
N ALA A 368 -11.24 -7.39 20.80
CA ALA A 368 -11.38 -7.14 19.39
C ALA A 368 -11.89 -8.35 18.62
N SER A 369 -12.80 -8.14 17.67
CA SER A 369 -13.20 -9.17 16.71
C SER A 369 -12.59 -8.89 15.33
N ASN A 370 -12.06 -9.94 14.69
CA ASN A 370 -11.61 -9.90 13.29
C ASN A 370 -12.74 -10.30 12.33
N THR A 371 -14.02 -10.09 12.73
CA THR A 371 -15.14 -10.33 11.81
C THR A 371 -14.99 -9.51 10.53
N SER A 372 -15.47 -10.05 9.42
CA SER A 372 -15.45 -9.39 8.11
C SER A 372 -16.77 -8.75 7.70
N ALA A 373 -17.87 -9.10 8.39
CA ALA A 373 -19.22 -8.67 7.99
C ALA A 373 -20.26 -8.66 9.11
N LEU A 374 -20.00 -9.34 10.25
CA LEU A 374 -21.00 -9.45 11.33
C LEU A 374 -21.13 -8.14 12.10
N ASP A 375 -22.33 -7.90 12.64
CA ASP A 375 -22.58 -6.71 13.45
C ASP A 375 -21.77 -6.73 14.76
N LEU A 376 -20.81 -5.82 14.84
CA LEU A 376 -19.94 -5.67 16.00
C LEU A 376 -20.73 -5.23 17.24
N ASN A 377 -21.83 -4.47 17.09
CA ASN A 377 -22.64 -4.01 18.20
C ASN A 377 -23.34 -5.19 18.89
N GLU A 378 -23.79 -6.19 18.13
CA GLU A 378 -24.34 -7.42 18.71
C GLU A 378 -23.28 -8.22 19.49
N ILE A 379 -22.03 -8.24 19.01
CA ILE A 379 -20.91 -8.89 19.72
C ILE A 379 -20.56 -8.11 20.99
N ALA A 380 -20.51 -6.78 20.92
CA ALA A 380 -20.20 -5.93 22.07
C ALA A 380 -21.26 -6.01 23.17
N ASN A 381 -22.54 -6.07 22.80
CA ASN A 381 -23.67 -6.04 23.73
C ASN A 381 -23.80 -7.31 24.61
N VAL A 382 -23.08 -8.40 24.35
CA VAL A 382 -23.04 -9.56 25.25
C VAL A 382 -22.02 -9.43 26.39
N THR A 383 -21.19 -8.37 26.36
CA THR A 383 -20.21 -8.08 27.42
C THR A 383 -20.73 -7.01 28.38
N GLY A 384 -20.22 -7.00 29.62
CA GLY A 384 -20.45 -5.93 30.58
C GLY A 384 -19.68 -4.64 30.32
N ARG A 385 -18.82 -4.60 29.27
CA ARG A 385 -17.92 -3.49 28.90
C ARG A 385 -17.90 -3.25 27.38
N PRO A 386 -19.06 -2.99 26.75
CA PRO A 386 -19.14 -2.77 25.30
C PRO A 386 -18.27 -1.60 24.82
N GLU A 387 -17.89 -0.66 25.69
CA GLU A 387 -16.97 0.44 25.40
C GLU A 387 -15.53 -0.03 25.17
N SER A 388 -15.16 -1.23 25.64
CA SER A 388 -13.84 -1.85 25.42
C SER A 388 -13.81 -2.75 24.18
N VAL A 389 -14.92 -2.86 23.45
CA VAL A 389 -15.04 -3.73 22.26
C VAL A 389 -14.85 -2.93 20.98
N ILE A 390 -14.04 -3.49 20.05
CA ILE A 390 -13.72 -2.89 18.76
C ILE A 390 -13.58 -3.96 17.67
N GLY A 391 -13.80 -3.61 16.41
CA GLY A 391 -13.45 -4.47 15.29
C GLY A 391 -12.03 -4.18 14.80
N LEU A 392 -11.24 -5.23 14.58
CA LEU A 392 -9.93 -5.17 13.94
C LEU A 392 -9.93 -6.12 12.74
N HIS A 393 -10.46 -5.63 11.61
CA HIS A 393 -10.61 -6.42 10.40
C HIS A 393 -9.29 -6.41 9.60
N PHE A 394 -8.52 -7.49 9.75
CA PHE A 394 -7.31 -7.75 8.98
C PHE A 394 -7.66 -8.43 7.65
N PHE A 395 -6.87 -8.14 6.63
CA PHE A 395 -7.04 -8.72 5.29
C PHE A 395 -6.11 -9.91 5.06
N SER A 396 -6.60 -10.91 4.34
CA SER A 396 -5.86 -12.15 4.05
C SER A 396 -4.83 -11.99 2.93
N PRO A 397 -3.60 -12.46 3.09
CA PRO A 397 -2.96 -13.00 4.32
C PRO A 397 -2.58 -11.87 5.30
N ALA A 398 -2.97 -11.99 6.57
CA ALA A 398 -2.86 -10.90 7.53
C ALA A 398 -1.41 -10.41 7.77
N ASN A 399 -0.41 -11.29 7.65
CA ASN A 399 1.01 -10.94 7.76
C ASN A 399 1.57 -10.19 6.55
N VAL A 400 0.82 -10.12 5.42
CA VAL A 400 1.27 -9.51 4.16
C VAL A 400 0.49 -8.24 3.84
N MET A 401 -0.84 -8.29 3.93
CA MET A 401 -1.72 -7.18 3.58
C MET A 401 -1.52 -6.00 4.53
N LYS A 402 -1.43 -4.80 3.97
CA LYS A 402 -1.13 -3.59 4.74
C LYS A 402 -2.33 -2.99 5.44
N LEU A 403 -3.53 -3.18 4.88
CA LEU A 403 -4.75 -2.59 5.41
C LEU A 403 -5.18 -3.23 6.73
N LEU A 404 -5.68 -2.38 7.62
CA LEU A 404 -6.44 -2.75 8.82
C LEU A 404 -7.65 -1.81 8.92
N GLU A 405 -8.87 -2.32 8.69
CA GLU A 405 -10.09 -1.57 9.03
C GLU A 405 -10.29 -1.66 10.55
N ILE A 406 -10.32 -0.51 11.20
CA ILE A 406 -10.66 -0.36 12.62
C ILE A 406 -12.13 0.00 12.67
N VAL A 407 -12.96 -0.96 13.13
CA VAL A 407 -14.41 -0.84 13.11
C VAL A 407 -14.89 -0.31 14.44
N ARG A 408 -15.44 0.91 14.43
CA ARG A 408 -15.99 1.57 15.60
C ARG A 408 -17.42 1.09 15.84
N GLY A 409 -17.69 0.41 16.95
CA GLY A 409 -19.05 0.14 17.44
C GLY A 409 -19.69 1.39 18.05
N GLU A 410 -20.99 1.36 18.23
CA GLU A 410 -21.77 2.50 18.79
C GLU A 410 -21.29 2.94 20.17
N LYS A 411 -20.83 1.98 21.00
CA LYS A 411 -20.39 2.23 22.38
C LYS A 411 -18.85 2.25 22.54
N THR A 412 -18.09 1.95 21.49
CA THR A 412 -16.62 1.89 21.57
C THR A 412 -16.03 3.21 22.06
N ALA A 413 -15.25 3.18 23.13
CA ALA A 413 -14.66 4.37 23.73
C ALA A 413 -13.56 4.99 22.85
N ASP A 414 -13.44 6.31 22.90
CA ASP A 414 -12.41 7.05 22.16
C ASP A 414 -10.99 6.64 22.53
N SER A 415 -10.73 6.25 23.78
CA SER A 415 -9.44 5.72 24.23
C SER A 415 -9.07 4.40 23.56
N VAL A 416 -10.06 3.52 23.34
CA VAL A 416 -9.88 2.25 22.63
C VAL A 416 -9.58 2.51 21.15
N ILE A 417 -10.33 3.40 20.48
CA ILE A 417 -10.11 3.78 19.09
C ILE A 417 -8.70 4.36 18.92
N LYS A 418 -8.33 5.36 19.74
CA LYS A 418 -7.02 6.02 19.69
C LYS A 418 -5.88 5.01 19.86
N SER A 419 -6.01 4.12 20.84
CA SER A 419 -4.99 3.10 21.14
C SER A 419 -4.85 2.08 20.00
N CYS A 420 -5.96 1.64 19.40
CA CYS A 420 -5.93 0.73 18.25
C CYS A 420 -5.36 1.38 16.99
N MET A 421 -5.62 2.67 16.75
CA MET A 421 -4.99 3.42 15.65
C MET A 421 -3.46 3.53 15.83
N ALA A 422 -3.00 3.83 17.05
CA ALA A 422 -1.57 3.85 17.39
C ALA A 422 -0.94 2.46 17.27
N PHE A 423 -1.64 1.42 17.73
CA PHE A 423 -1.22 0.03 17.62
C PHE A 423 -1.07 -0.42 16.17
N ALA A 424 -2.04 -0.11 15.29
CA ALA A 424 -1.95 -0.41 13.87
C ALA A 424 -0.66 0.14 13.24
N LYS A 425 -0.32 1.39 13.56
CA LYS A 425 0.94 2.00 13.12
C LYS A 425 2.16 1.27 13.67
N ARG A 426 2.15 0.85 14.95
CA ARG A 426 3.23 0.08 15.59
C ARG A 426 3.48 -1.25 14.87
N ILE A 427 2.42 -1.96 14.48
CA ILE A 427 2.49 -3.22 13.71
C ILE A 427 2.62 -3.01 12.20
N LYS A 428 2.93 -1.78 11.76
CA LYS A 428 3.18 -1.39 10.36
C LYS A 428 1.99 -1.62 9.43
N LYS A 429 0.76 -1.47 9.95
CA LYS A 429 -0.46 -1.45 9.16
C LYS A 429 -0.88 -0.02 8.84
N VAL A 430 -1.60 0.12 7.74
CA VAL A 430 -2.32 1.34 7.38
C VAL A 430 -3.75 1.17 7.89
N ALA A 431 -4.12 1.98 8.86
CA ALA A 431 -5.44 1.92 9.47
C ALA A 431 -6.42 2.86 8.78
N ALA A 432 -7.66 2.40 8.62
CA ALA A 432 -8.81 3.23 8.29
C ALA A 432 -9.88 3.02 9.36
N LEU A 433 -10.35 4.11 9.99
CA LEU A 433 -11.45 4.07 10.95
C LEU A 433 -12.77 4.06 10.20
N VAL A 434 -13.61 3.05 10.46
CA VAL A 434 -14.89 2.83 9.80
C VAL A 434 -16.00 2.52 10.80
N GLY A 435 -17.25 2.77 10.44
CA GLY A 435 -18.43 2.39 11.21
C GLY A 435 -18.87 0.95 10.94
N VAL A 436 -19.86 0.49 11.72
CA VAL A 436 -20.47 -0.83 11.56
C VAL A 436 -21.50 -0.80 10.43
N CYS A 437 -21.32 -1.66 9.45
CA CYS A 437 -22.33 -2.04 8.45
C CYS A 437 -21.98 -3.42 7.87
N PRO A 438 -22.88 -4.11 7.17
CA PRO A 438 -22.59 -5.39 6.55
C PRO A 438 -21.41 -5.30 5.56
N GLY A 439 -20.30 -6.00 5.84
CA GLY A 439 -19.09 -5.97 5.01
C GLY A 439 -18.21 -4.73 5.18
N PHE A 440 -18.51 -3.88 6.15
CA PHE A 440 -17.83 -2.62 6.43
C PHE A 440 -17.63 -1.77 5.16
N VAL A 441 -16.55 -1.03 5.03
CA VAL A 441 -16.32 -0.23 3.81
C VAL A 441 -15.86 -1.11 2.66
N GLY A 442 -14.86 -1.94 2.91
CA GLY A 442 -14.17 -2.66 1.85
C GLY A 442 -15.01 -3.72 1.17
N ASN A 443 -15.57 -4.67 1.92
CA ASN A 443 -16.39 -5.75 1.35
C ASN A 443 -17.73 -5.25 0.82
N ARG A 444 -18.35 -4.27 1.46
CA ARG A 444 -19.61 -3.67 0.99
C ARG A 444 -19.48 -3.13 -0.43
N ILE A 445 -18.44 -2.36 -0.71
CA ILE A 445 -18.15 -1.86 -2.07
C ILE A 445 -17.72 -3.00 -3.01
N LEU A 446 -16.96 -3.99 -2.53
CA LEU A 446 -16.54 -5.15 -3.33
C LEU A 446 -17.75 -5.92 -3.87
N PHE A 447 -18.76 -6.12 -3.04
CA PHE A 447 -19.97 -6.86 -3.43
C PHE A 447 -20.67 -6.22 -4.63
N MET A 448 -20.63 -4.90 -4.76
CA MET A 448 -21.21 -4.20 -5.91
C MET A 448 -20.51 -4.58 -7.21
N ARG A 449 -19.17 -4.62 -7.21
CA ARG A 449 -18.38 -5.08 -8.36
C ARG A 449 -18.63 -6.55 -8.68
N GLN A 450 -18.63 -7.42 -7.67
CA GLN A 450 -18.80 -8.85 -7.87
C GLN A 450 -20.22 -9.18 -8.41
N HIS A 451 -21.22 -8.47 -7.93
CA HIS A 451 -22.59 -8.59 -8.42
C HIS A 451 -22.66 -8.28 -9.92
N GLN A 452 -22.15 -7.14 -10.34
CA GLN A 452 -22.17 -6.75 -11.75
C GLN A 452 -21.27 -7.62 -12.63
N ALA A 453 -20.12 -8.06 -12.16
CA ALA A 453 -19.28 -9.00 -12.90
C ALA A 453 -20.03 -10.31 -13.22
N ASN A 454 -20.80 -10.84 -12.26
CA ASN A 454 -21.63 -12.04 -12.48
C ASN A 454 -22.76 -11.77 -13.48
N LEU A 455 -23.46 -10.63 -13.38
CA LEU A 455 -24.53 -10.27 -14.33
C LEU A 455 -23.98 -10.10 -15.76
N VAL A 456 -22.86 -9.40 -15.90
CA VAL A 456 -22.21 -9.21 -17.21
C VAL A 456 -21.79 -10.55 -17.82
N ALA A 457 -21.34 -11.52 -16.99
CA ALA A 457 -21.00 -12.85 -17.47
C ALA A 457 -22.27 -13.62 -17.91
N LEU A 458 -23.38 -13.50 -17.18
CA LEU A 458 -24.66 -14.10 -17.58
C LEU A 458 -25.20 -13.51 -18.87
N GLU A 459 -24.98 -12.21 -19.13
CA GLU A 459 -25.41 -11.51 -20.33
C GLU A 459 -24.52 -11.78 -21.56
N GLY A 460 -23.41 -12.49 -21.43
CA GLY A 460 -22.62 -12.95 -22.58
C GLY A 460 -21.13 -12.66 -22.59
N ALA A 461 -20.61 -11.84 -21.68
CA ALA A 461 -19.16 -11.68 -21.55
C ALA A 461 -18.52 -12.94 -20.98
N SER A 462 -17.40 -13.40 -21.53
CA SER A 462 -16.68 -14.51 -20.93
C SER A 462 -16.02 -14.12 -19.60
N VAL A 463 -15.81 -15.09 -18.71
CA VAL A 463 -15.09 -14.90 -17.43
C VAL A 463 -13.73 -14.24 -17.66
N GLU A 464 -13.01 -14.70 -18.69
CA GLU A 464 -11.69 -14.19 -19.05
C GLU A 464 -11.75 -12.75 -19.57
N HIS A 465 -12.80 -12.40 -20.31
CA HIS A 465 -12.98 -11.05 -20.84
C HIS A 465 -13.21 -10.05 -19.71
N VAL A 466 -14.11 -10.35 -18.77
CA VAL A 466 -14.36 -9.50 -17.61
C VAL A 466 -13.07 -9.32 -16.76
N ASP A 467 -12.38 -10.43 -16.49
CA ASP A 467 -11.15 -10.38 -15.70
C ASP A 467 -10.03 -9.60 -16.42
N LYS A 468 -9.92 -9.76 -17.74
CA LYS A 468 -8.95 -9.02 -18.56
C LYS A 468 -9.21 -7.51 -18.52
N VAL A 469 -10.45 -7.06 -18.66
CA VAL A 469 -10.81 -5.63 -18.62
C VAL A 469 -10.43 -5.03 -17.25
N LEU A 470 -10.73 -5.71 -16.16
CA LEU A 470 -10.35 -5.28 -14.82
C LEU A 470 -8.82 -5.28 -14.61
N PHE A 471 -8.14 -6.31 -15.14
CA PHE A 471 -6.69 -6.37 -15.10
C PHE A 471 -6.05 -5.23 -15.91
N ASP A 472 -6.55 -4.92 -17.08
CA ASP A 472 -6.07 -3.82 -17.93
C ASP A 472 -6.35 -2.44 -17.32
N PHE A 473 -7.44 -2.30 -16.56
CA PHE A 473 -7.70 -1.11 -15.75
C PHE A 473 -6.62 -0.90 -14.69
N GLY A 474 -6.01 -1.98 -14.17
CA GLY A 474 -4.89 -1.93 -13.24
C GLY A 474 -5.04 -2.78 -11.98
N PHE A 475 -6.15 -3.45 -11.77
CA PHE A 475 -6.30 -4.40 -10.66
C PHE A 475 -5.27 -5.54 -10.77
N PRO A 476 -4.77 -6.09 -9.66
CA PRO A 476 -3.81 -7.20 -9.69
C PRO A 476 -4.40 -8.49 -10.27
N MET A 477 -5.72 -8.65 -10.19
CA MET A 477 -6.51 -9.75 -10.75
C MET A 477 -7.95 -9.28 -11.00
N GLY A 478 -8.66 -10.00 -11.86
CA GLY A 478 -10.06 -9.73 -12.12
C GLY A 478 -11.01 -10.24 -11.02
N ALA A 479 -12.30 -10.07 -11.23
CA ALA A 479 -13.34 -10.38 -10.27
C ALA A 479 -13.43 -11.88 -9.98
N PHE A 480 -13.35 -12.72 -11.02
CA PHE A 480 -13.49 -14.17 -10.92
C PHE A 480 -12.24 -14.83 -10.38
N GLN A 481 -11.04 -14.39 -10.78
CA GLN A 481 -9.79 -14.85 -10.17
C GLN A 481 -9.72 -14.50 -8.68
N MET A 482 -10.26 -13.33 -8.28
CA MET A 482 -10.32 -12.95 -6.87
C MET A 482 -11.29 -13.85 -6.10
N ALA A 483 -12.45 -14.18 -6.66
CA ALA A 483 -13.43 -15.09 -6.06
C ALA A 483 -12.81 -16.49 -5.86
N ASP A 484 -12.12 -17.01 -6.86
CA ASP A 484 -11.42 -18.29 -6.79
C ASP A 484 -10.29 -18.32 -5.75
N LEU A 485 -9.58 -17.18 -5.59
CA LEU A 485 -8.53 -17.04 -4.58
C LEU A 485 -9.11 -17.03 -3.16
N ALA A 486 -10.23 -16.33 -2.95
CA ALA A 486 -10.92 -16.28 -1.66
C ALA A 486 -11.55 -17.62 -1.29
N GLY A 487 -12.02 -18.35 -2.28
CA GLY A 487 -12.75 -19.61 -2.14
C GLY A 487 -14.26 -19.41 -2.25
N LEU A 488 -14.83 -20.06 -3.25
CA LEU A 488 -16.28 -19.92 -3.58
C LEU A 488 -17.19 -20.46 -2.51
N ASP A 489 -16.72 -21.38 -1.67
CA ASP A 489 -17.46 -21.96 -0.54
C ASP A 489 -17.43 -21.09 0.73
N LEU A 490 -16.79 -19.93 0.70
CA LEU A 490 -16.80 -19.02 1.86
C LEU A 490 -18.22 -18.51 2.12
N GLY A 491 -18.81 -18.93 3.25
CA GLY A 491 -20.22 -18.61 3.59
C GLY A 491 -21.26 -19.34 2.72
N TRP A 492 -20.87 -20.36 1.94
CA TRP A 492 -21.78 -21.21 1.21
C TRP A 492 -22.29 -22.36 2.11
N ASP A 493 -23.59 -22.57 2.13
CA ASP A 493 -24.21 -23.69 2.85
C ASP A 493 -24.70 -24.74 1.86
N LYS A 494 -24.07 -25.91 1.89
CA LYS A 494 -24.43 -27.03 1.02
C LYS A 494 -25.85 -27.52 1.23
N ALA A 495 -26.35 -27.46 2.47
CA ALA A 495 -27.69 -27.94 2.81
C ALA A 495 -28.81 -26.98 2.34
N ALA A 496 -28.47 -25.69 2.26
CA ALA A 496 -29.41 -24.67 1.80
C ALA A 496 -29.22 -24.30 0.31
N SER A 497 -28.23 -24.91 -0.37
CA SER A 497 -27.94 -24.62 -1.78
C SER A 497 -29.06 -25.12 -2.67
N ALA A 498 -29.56 -24.25 -3.54
CA ALA A 498 -30.65 -24.50 -4.47
C ALA A 498 -30.28 -24.20 -5.93
N SER A 499 -28.99 -24.24 -6.27
CA SER A 499 -28.45 -23.88 -7.60
C SER A 499 -28.91 -22.49 -8.08
N ALA A 500 -29.19 -21.57 -7.15
CA ALA A 500 -29.77 -20.26 -7.44
C ALA A 500 -28.81 -19.30 -8.15
N THR A 501 -27.50 -19.54 -8.03
CA THR A 501 -26.46 -18.71 -8.64
C THR A 501 -25.42 -19.60 -9.36
N VAL A 502 -24.64 -19.00 -10.25
CA VAL A 502 -23.46 -19.67 -10.86
C VAL A 502 -22.49 -20.18 -9.78
N ARG A 503 -22.29 -19.40 -8.71
CA ARG A 503 -21.45 -19.79 -7.57
C ARG A 503 -21.97 -21.06 -6.89
N ASP A 504 -23.28 -21.15 -6.63
CA ASP A 504 -23.88 -22.33 -6.01
C ASP A 504 -23.64 -23.57 -6.85
N ARG A 505 -23.89 -23.48 -8.16
CA ARG A 505 -23.67 -24.58 -9.12
C ARG A 505 -22.22 -25.01 -9.19
N LEU A 506 -21.25 -24.06 -9.11
CA LEU A 506 -19.82 -24.37 -9.04
C LEU A 506 -19.47 -25.09 -7.72
N CYS A 507 -20.00 -24.61 -6.59
CA CYS A 507 -19.78 -25.23 -5.29
C CYS A 507 -20.40 -26.63 -5.21
N GLU A 508 -21.60 -26.83 -5.74
CA GLU A 508 -22.26 -28.14 -5.85
C GLU A 508 -21.42 -29.12 -6.69
N ALA A 509 -20.73 -28.63 -7.72
CA ALA A 509 -19.79 -29.41 -8.53
C ALA A 509 -18.40 -29.62 -7.86
N GLY A 510 -18.21 -29.18 -6.61
CA GLY A 510 -16.94 -29.29 -5.88
C GLY A 510 -15.84 -28.34 -6.34
N ARG A 511 -16.19 -27.31 -7.11
CA ARG A 511 -15.28 -26.30 -7.64
C ARG A 511 -15.22 -25.10 -6.69
N TYR A 512 -14.34 -25.18 -5.68
CA TYR A 512 -14.24 -24.18 -4.62
C TYR A 512 -13.15 -23.11 -4.88
N GLY A 513 -12.59 -23.05 -6.07
CA GLY A 513 -11.53 -22.12 -6.43
C GLY A 513 -10.13 -22.74 -6.36
N GLN A 514 -9.11 -21.92 -6.14
CA GLN A 514 -7.70 -22.35 -6.19
C GLN A 514 -7.36 -23.49 -5.24
N LYS A 515 -8.05 -23.63 -4.11
CA LYS A 515 -7.80 -24.69 -3.13
C LYS A 515 -8.20 -26.09 -3.61
N THR A 516 -9.13 -26.16 -4.57
CA THR A 516 -9.54 -27.42 -5.24
C THR A 516 -9.01 -27.49 -6.67
N SER A 517 -8.09 -26.61 -7.05
CA SER A 517 -7.57 -26.44 -8.41
C SER A 517 -8.66 -26.20 -9.47
N ALA A 518 -9.87 -25.84 -9.06
CA ALA A 518 -11.02 -25.58 -9.91
C ALA A 518 -12.00 -24.62 -9.25
N GLY A 519 -12.39 -23.59 -9.95
CA GLY A 519 -13.39 -22.58 -9.59
C GLY A 519 -14.04 -22.06 -10.86
N PHE A 520 -14.08 -20.75 -11.06
CA PHE A 520 -14.36 -20.13 -12.36
C PHE A 520 -13.30 -20.48 -13.41
N TYR A 521 -12.07 -20.73 -12.96
CA TYR A 521 -10.97 -21.20 -13.77
C TYR A 521 -10.57 -22.63 -13.36
N ASP A 522 -9.87 -23.32 -14.26
CA ASP A 522 -9.08 -24.49 -13.92
C ASP A 522 -7.63 -24.03 -13.61
N TYR A 523 -6.98 -24.64 -12.61
CA TYR A 523 -5.65 -24.23 -12.15
C TYR A 523 -4.65 -25.36 -12.29
N ASP A 524 -3.47 -25.05 -12.85
CA ASP A 524 -2.34 -25.99 -12.89
C ASP A 524 -1.63 -26.07 -11.51
N GLU A 525 -0.64 -26.95 -11.41
CA GLU A 525 0.17 -27.16 -10.20
C GLU A 525 0.87 -25.85 -9.72
N ARG A 526 1.10 -24.91 -10.63
CA ARG A 526 1.67 -23.58 -10.34
C ARG A 526 0.60 -22.53 -10.04
N ARG A 527 -0.64 -22.94 -9.90
CA ARG A 527 -1.82 -22.07 -9.68
C ARG A 527 -2.03 -21.04 -10.80
N ARG A 528 -1.66 -21.36 -12.03
CA ARG A 528 -1.95 -20.50 -13.18
C ARG A 528 -3.36 -20.80 -13.69
N PRO A 529 -4.21 -19.76 -13.87
CA PRO A 529 -5.56 -19.94 -14.35
C PRO A 529 -5.59 -20.32 -15.84
N ALA A 530 -6.47 -21.22 -16.20
CA ALA A 530 -6.83 -21.55 -17.56
C ALA A 530 -8.36 -21.49 -17.72
N PRO A 531 -8.89 -21.04 -18.86
CA PRO A 531 -10.31 -21.06 -19.16
C PRO A 531 -10.92 -22.46 -18.98
N SER A 532 -12.15 -22.53 -18.45
CA SER A 532 -12.87 -23.79 -18.27
C SER A 532 -14.10 -23.85 -19.16
N ALA A 533 -14.11 -24.79 -20.11
CA ALA A 533 -15.27 -25.01 -20.98
C ALA A 533 -16.52 -25.39 -20.17
N LEU A 534 -16.34 -26.18 -19.13
CA LEU A 534 -17.43 -26.55 -18.23
C LEU A 534 -18.10 -25.33 -17.60
N VAL A 535 -17.29 -24.33 -17.18
CA VAL A 535 -17.80 -23.09 -16.56
C VAL A 535 -18.53 -22.24 -17.59
N ALA A 536 -17.99 -22.15 -18.81
CA ALA A 536 -18.66 -21.42 -19.90
C ALA A 536 -20.04 -22.03 -20.22
N ASP A 537 -20.13 -23.35 -20.33
CA ASP A 537 -21.38 -24.07 -20.56
C ASP A 537 -22.35 -23.87 -19.39
N LEU A 538 -21.86 -23.96 -18.14
CA LEU A 538 -22.65 -23.79 -16.93
C LEU A 538 -23.24 -22.36 -16.83
N ILE A 539 -22.48 -21.33 -17.15
CA ILE A 539 -22.96 -19.93 -17.19
C ILE A 539 -24.03 -19.78 -18.26
N LYS A 540 -23.79 -20.32 -19.45
CA LYS A 540 -24.75 -20.27 -20.56
C LYS A 540 -26.08 -20.96 -20.24
N ASP A 541 -26.01 -22.17 -19.63
CA ASP A 541 -27.20 -22.91 -19.18
C ASP A 541 -27.94 -22.16 -18.09
N HIS A 542 -27.18 -21.53 -17.15
CA HIS A 542 -27.82 -20.75 -16.09
C HIS A 542 -28.49 -19.49 -16.65
N ALA A 543 -27.87 -18.81 -17.62
CA ALA A 543 -28.48 -17.67 -18.30
C ALA A 543 -29.80 -18.08 -19.01
N ALA A 544 -29.77 -19.16 -19.77
CA ALA A 544 -30.94 -19.67 -20.46
C ALA A 544 -32.10 -20.04 -19.50
N THR A 545 -31.78 -20.71 -18.38
CA THR A 545 -32.80 -21.07 -17.37
C THR A 545 -33.33 -19.88 -16.59
N SER A 546 -32.55 -18.83 -16.47
CA SER A 546 -32.93 -17.56 -15.82
C SER A 546 -33.57 -16.55 -16.76
N GLY A 547 -33.72 -16.89 -18.06
CA GLY A 547 -34.33 -16.00 -19.05
C GLY A 547 -33.47 -14.79 -19.40
N VAL A 548 -32.13 -14.89 -19.26
CA VAL A 548 -31.18 -13.83 -19.59
C VAL A 548 -30.71 -13.99 -21.04
N ASP A 549 -30.97 -13.00 -21.87
CA ASP A 549 -30.51 -12.97 -23.26
C ASP A 549 -29.00 -12.71 -23.34
N GLN A 550 -28.32 -13.52 -24.18
CA GLN A 550 -26.89 -13.35 -24.45
C GLN A 550 -26.68 -12.27 -25.51
N ARG A 551 -25.68 -11.41 -25.32
CA ARG A 551 -25.30 -10.34 -26.22
C ARG A 551 -23.81 -10.04 -26.16
N ASP A 552 -23.29 -9.34 -27.15
CA ASP A 552 -21.94 -8.82 -27.09
C ASP A 552 -21.86 -7.64 -26.11
N ILE A 553 -20.85 -7.66 -25.24
CA ILE A 553 -20.63 -6.61 -24.23
C ILE A 553 -19.25 -6.01 -24.43
N SER A 554 -19.17 -4.69 -24.55
CA SER A 554 -17.92 -3.98 -24.79
C SER A 554 -17.06 -3.87 -23.53
N ASP A 555 -15.74 -3.66 -23.75
CA ASP A 555 -14.79 -3.39 -22.66
C ASP A 555 -15.23 -2.19 -21.79
N GLU A 556 -15.78 -1.14 -22.44
CA GLU A 556 -16.27 0.05 -21.74
C GLU A 556 -17.45 -0.30 -20.82
N GLU A 557 -18.44 -1.06 -21.32
CA GLU A 557 -19.59 -1.48 -20.51
C GLU A 557 -19.17 -2.37 -19.33
N ILE A 558 -18.26 -3.33 -19.57
CA ILE A 558 -17.72 -4.19 -18.50
C ILE A 558 -17.08 -3.32 -17.41
N LEU A 559 -16.22 -2.38 -17.83
CA LEU A 559 -15.53 -1.51 -16.89
C LEU A 559 -16.50 -0.61 -16.11
N ASP A 560 -17.42 0.04 -16.80
CA ASP A 560 -18.42 0.91 -16.19
C ASP A 560 -19.27 0.14 -15.18
N ARG A 561 -19.79 -1.02 -15.56
CA ARG A 561 -20.64 -1.84 -14.71
C ARG A 561 -19.90 -2.42 -13.49
N CYS A 562 -18.59 -2.66 -13.62
CA CYS A 562 -17.80 -3.11 -12.48
C CYS A 562 -17.31 -1.98 -11.58
N VAL A 563 -17.14 -0.75 -12.09
CA VAL A 563 -16.48 0.34 -11.34
C VAL A 563 -17.47 1.39 -10.84
N LEU A 564 -18.47 1.79 -11.64
CA LEU A 564 -19.42 2.84 -11.24
C LEU A 564 -20.23 2.49 -9.98
N PRO A 565 -20.70 1.24 -9.79
CA PRO A 565 -21.37 0.86 -8.56
C PRO A 565 -20.48 0.95 -7.31
N MET A 566 -19.17 0.71 -7.46
CA MET A 566 -18.21 0.89 -6.37
C MET A 566 -18.16 2.36 -5.91
N ILE A 567 -18.17 3.28 -6.87
CA ILE A 567 -18.19 4.73 -6.61
C ILE A 567 -19.51 5.13 -5.94
N ASN A 568 -20.62 4.66 -6.47
CA ASN A 568 -21.95 4.95 -5.94
C ASN A 568 -22.12 4.45 -4.51
N GLU A 569 -21.67 3.22 -4.24
CA GLU A 569 -21.68 2.64 -2.89
C GLU A 569 -20.76 3.38 -1.94
N GLY A 570 -19.59 3.82 -2.42
CA GLY A 570 -18.69 4.70 -1.66
C GLY A 570 -19.35 6.02 -1.27
N ALA A 571 -20.18 6.60 -2.15
CA ALA A 571 -20.94 7.80 -1.85
C ALA A 571 -22.04 7.53 -0.79
N LYS A 572 -22.75 6.39 -0.85
CA LYS A 572 -23.71 5.98 0.18
C LYS A 572 -23.05 5.78 1.54
N ILE A 573 -21.89 5.14 1.57
CA ILE A 573 -21.07 4.93 2.79
C ILE A 573 -20.67 6.27 3.44
N LEU A 574 -20.33 7.28 2.64
CA LEU A 574 -20.01 8.63 3.13
C LEU A 574 -21.27 9.32 3.69
N GLU A 575 -22.38 9.22 2.99
CA GLU A 575 -23.66 9.80 3.40
C GLU A 575 -24.18 9.22 4.72
N GLU A 576 -23.99 7.92 4.92
CA GLU A 576 -24.32 7.20 6.15
C GLU A 576 -23.33 7.47 7.30
N GLY A 577 -22.21 8.12 7.05
CA GLY A 577 -21.16 8.38 8.04
C GLY A 577 -20.36 7.13 8.45
N ILE A 578 -20.41 6.06 7.66
CA ILE A 578 -19.64 4.82 7.89
C ILE A 578 -18.15 5.05 7.62
N ALA A 579 -17.80 5.81 6.59
CA ALA A 579 -16.47 6.36 6.40
C ALA A 579 -16.49 7.87 6.70
N MET A 580 -15.44 8.36 7.32
CA MET A 580 -15.34 9.78 7.70
C MET A 580 -15.01 10.68 6.51
N ARG A 581 -14.28 10.16 5.53
CA ARG A 581 -13.75 10.90 4.38
C ARG A 581 -13.72 10.01 3.14
N ALA A 582 -13.87 10.61 1.99
CA ALA A 582 -13.68 9.94 0.71
C ALA A 582 -12.28 9.32 0.60
N SER A 583 -11.26 10.02 1.11
CA SER A 583 -9.88 9.52 1.15
C SER A 583 -9.69 8.25 1.99
N ASP A 584 -10.51 8.02 3.01
CA ASP A 584 -10.44 6.78 3.81
C ASP A 584 -10.90 5.58 2.98
N ILE A 585 -11.95 5.74 2.15
CA ILE A 585 -12.40 4.74 1.19
C ILE A 585 -11.30 4.44 0.16
N ASP A 586 -10.64 5.49 -0.36
CA ASP A 586 -9.55 5.33 -1.31
C ASP A 586 -8.37 4.55 -0.70
N VAL A 587 -8.02 4.82 0.55
CA VAL A 587 -6.98 4.09 1.29
C VAL A 587 -7.36 2.61 1.49
N VAL A 588 -8.61 2.33 1.87
CA VAL A 588 -9.14 0.96 1.99
C VAL A 588 -8.99 0.22 0.65
N TYR A 589 -9.33 0.87 -0.46
CA TYR A 589 -9.31 0.21 -1.76
C TYR A 589 -7.91 -0.02 -2.33
N VAL A 590 -7.01 0.93 -2.16
CA VAL A 590 -5.63 0.78 -2.64
C VAL A 590 -4.89 -0.31 -1.86
N TYR A 591 -5.00 -0.33 -0.52
CA TYR A 591 -4.26 -1.27 0.31
C TYR A 591 -4.93 -2.62 0.54
N GLY A 592 -6.27 -2.68 0.48
CA GLY A 592 -7.03 -3.90 0.74
C GLY A 592 -7.46 -4.65 -0.51
N TYR A 593 -7.79 -3.93 -1.58
CA TYR A 593 -8.42 -4.52 -2.77
C TYR A 593 -7.63 -4.34 -4.06
N GLY A 594 -6.42 -3.77 -3.96
CA GLY A 594 -5.50 -3.62 -5.08
C GLY A 594 -5.96 -2.62 -6.14
N TRP A 595 -6.74 -1.62 -5.75
CA TRP A 595 -7.02 -0.51 -6.65
C TRP A 595 -5.71 0.16 -7.06
N PRO A 596 -5.48 0.44 -8.36
CA PRO A 596 -4.20 0.99 -8.79
C PRO A 596 -3.97 2.39 -8.22
N VAL A 597 -2.92 2.56 -7.42
CA VAL A 597 -2.61 3.83 -6.72
C VAL A 597 -2.43 4.99 -7.69
N TYR A 598 -1.99 4.74 -8.91
CA TYR A 598 -1.88 5.75 -9.96
C TYR A 598 -3.24 6.25 -10.51
N ARG A 599 -4.36 5.72 -9.95
CA ARG A 599 -5.72 6.23 -10.14
C ARG A 599 -6.31 6.81 -8.85
N GLY A 600 -5.58 6.76 -7.72
CA GLY A 600 -5.86 7.45 -6.47
C GLY A 600 -6.90 6.81 -5.54
N GLY A 601 -7.64 5.81 -6.00
CA GLY A 601 -8.78 5.20 -5.31
C GLY A 601 -10.12 5.49 -6.02
N PRO A 602 -11.22 4.81 -5.64
CA PRO A 602 -12.51 4.95 -6.32
C PRO A 602 -13.10 6.36 -6.27
N MET A 603 -12.99 7.05 -5.13
CA MET A 603 -13.57 8.38 -4.95
C MET A 603 -12.76 9.45 -5.67
N HIS A 604 -11.43 9.38 -5.59
CA HIS A 604 -10.55 10.24 -6.38
C HIS A 604 -10.73 10.01 -7.88
N TYR A 605 -10.88 8.77 -8.30
CA TYR A 605 -11.12 8.41 -9.69
C TYR A 605 -12.44 9.03 -10.20
N ALA A 606 -13.52 8.95 -9.38
CA ALA A 606 -14.78 9.62 -9.67
C ALA A 606 -14.60 11.14 -9.88
N ASN A 607 -13.87 11.79 -8.98
CA ASN A 607 -13.54 13.21 -9.11
C ASN A 607 -12.75 13.53 -10.40
N SER A 608 -11.88 12.61 -10.83
CA SER A 608 -11.08 12.78 -12.05
C SER A 608 -11.89 12.60 -13.33
N LEU A 609 -12.94 11.76 -13.30
CA LEU A 609 -13.89 11.60 -14.39
C LEU A 609 -14.84 12.80 -14.54
N GLY A 610 -15.19 13.42 -13.40
CA GLY A 610 -16.27 14.39 -13.23
C GLY A 610 -17.54 13.71 -12.72
N LEU A 611 -18.07 14.21 -11.59
CA LEU A 611 -19.24 13.59 -10.93
C LEU A 611 -20.53 13.70 -11.77
N ASP A 612 -20.64 14.72 -12.60
CA ASP A 612 -21.71 14.89 -13.61
C ASP A 612 -21.73 13.72 -14.61
N LYS A 613 -20.56 13.31 -15.10
CA LYS A 613 -20.42 12.19 -16.02
C LYS A 613 -20.69 10.85 -15.33
N VAL A 614 -20.20 10.68 -14.10
CA VAL A 614 -20.47 9.48 -13.29
C VAL A 614 -21.99 9.34 -13.08
N LEU A 615 -22.67 10.43 -12.69
CA LEU A 615 -24.12 10.47 -12.51
C LEU A 615 -24.88 10.14 -13.79
N ALA A 616 -24.46 10.72 -14.93
CA ALA A 616 -25.09 10.45 -16.22
C ALA A 616 -24.98 8.97 -16.60
N LYS A 617 -23.81 8.33 -16.38
CA LYS A 617 -23.62 6.89 -16.64
C LYS A 617 -24.46 6.01 -15.70
N LEU A 618 -24.54 6.32 -14.40
CA LEU A 618 -25.40 5.59 -13.47
C LEU A 618 -26.88 5.62 -13.90
N ARG A 619 -27.39 6.81 -14.26
CA ARG A 619 -28.76 6.98 -14.77
C ARG A 619 -28.98 6.24 -16.11
N HIS A 620 -27.96 6.19 -16.96
CA HIS A 620 -28.02 5.42 -18.20
C HIS A 620 -28.23 3.93 -17.91
N TYR A 621 -27.41 3.34 -17.02
CA TYR A 621 -27.56 1.92 -16.65
C TYR A 621 -28.85 1.64 -15.88
N GLN A 622 -29.32 2.56 -15.06
CA GLN A 622 -30.62 2.45 -14.39
C GLN A 622 -31.77 2.37 -15.43
N ALA A 623 -31.74 3.26 -16.42
CA ALA A 623 -32.74 3.25 -17.49
C ALA A 623 -32.62 2.01 -18.40
N LEU A 624 -31.42 1.52 -18.65
CA LEU A 624 -31.16 0.35 -19.48
C LEU A 624 -31.64 -0.95 -18.83
N THR A 625 -31.40 -1.12 -17.54
CA THR A 625 -31.70 -2.37 -16.80
C THR A 625 -33.03 -2.34 -16.07
N GLY A 626 -33.56 -1.16 -15.76
CA GLY A 626 -34.73 -1.00 -14.90
C GLY A 626 -34.50 -1.41 -13.46
N ASP A 627 -33.25 -1.55 -13.00
CA ASP A 627 -32.87 -2.05 -11.70
C ASP A 627 -32.48 -0.90 -10.76
N ASP A 628 -33.10 -0.87 -9.57
CA ASP A 628 -32.83 0.09 -8.49
C ASP A 628 -31.41 -0.05 -7.92
N PHE A 629 -30.69 -1.12 -8.26
CA PHE A 629 -29.25 -1.26 -7.96
C PHE A 629 -28.43 -0.06 -8.43
N TRP A 630 -28.87 0.55 -9.55
CA TRP A 630 -28.20 1.70 -10.18
C TRP A 630 -28.67 3.05 -9.63
N GLU A 631 -29.57 3.07 -8.64
CA GLU A 631 -30.05 4.32 -8.06
C GLU A 631 -28.88 5.15 -7.51
N PRO A 632 -28.68 6.39 -8.02
CA PRO A 632 -27.59 7.22 -7.57
C PRO A 632 -27.75 7.66 -6.11
N SER A 633 -26.66 7.62 -5.33
CA SER A 633 -26.64 8.18 -3.98
C SER A 633 -27.07 9.66 -4.00
N PRO A 634 -27.95 10.09 -3.07
CA PRO A 634 -28.32 11.50 -2.92
C PRO A 634 -27.10 12.42 -2.77
N LEU A 635 -26.07 11.99 -2.05
CA LEU A 635 -24.81 12.75 -1.92
C LEU A 635 -24.12 12.95 -3.28
N LEU A 636 -24.00 11.89 -4.10
CA LEU A 636 -23.42 11.99 -5.44
C LEU A 636 -24.21 12.95 -6.32
N VAL A 637 -25.55 12.87 -6.31
CA VAL A 637 -26.44 13.78 -7.05
C VAL A 637 -26.20 15.21 -6.59
N SER A 638 -26.22 15.48 -5.29
CA SER A 638 -26.02 16.81 -4.72
C SER A 638 -24.67 17.43 -5.10
N LEU A 639 -23.60 16.62 -5.04
CA LEU A 639 -22.25 17.10 -5.40
C LEU A 639 -22.13 17.37 -6.91
N ALA A 640 -22.68 16.48 -7.75
CA ALA A 640 -22.67 16.65 -9.20
C ALA A 640 -23.43 17.92 -9.62
N ASP A 641 -24.64 18.14 -9.09
CA ASP A 641 -25.48 19.31 -9.40
C ASP A 641 -24.81 20.63 -8.99
N LYS A 642 -23.98 20.63 -7.93
CA LYS A 642 -23.24 21.80 -7.44
C LYS A 642 -21.86 21.96 -8.08
N GLY A 643 -21.43 21.04 -8.95
CA GLY A 643 -20.06 21.03 -9.50
C GLY A 643 -18.99 20.85 -8.44
N GLN A 644 -19.31 20.19 -7.33
CA GLN A 644 -18.42 19.91 -6.20
C GLN A 644 -17.74 18.53 -6.36
N ARG A 645 -16.82 18.21 -5.47
CA ARG A 645 -16.07 16.95 -5.41
C ARG A 645 -16.30 16.27 -4.07
N PHE A 646 -16.03 14.96 -4.04
CA PHE A 646 -15.94 14.22 -2.77
C PHE A 646 -14.85 14.77 -1.85
#